data_a0ff4f007cba168fe4ed1e50c228c93c
#
_entry.id   a0ff4f007cba168fe4ed1e50c228c93c
#
_cell.length_a   1.000
_cell.length_b   1.000
_cell.length_c   1.000
_cell.angle_alpha   90.00
_cell.angle_beta   90.00
_cell.angle_gamma   90.00
#
_symmetry.space_group_name_H-M   'P 1'
#
loop_
_entity.id
_entity.type
_entity.pdbx_description
1 polymer ?
#
loop_
_entity_poly.entity_id
_entity_poly.type
_entity_poly.pdbx_seq_one_letter_code
_entity_poly.pdbx_strand_id
1 'polypeptide(L)'
;QAKTLFPYTTLFRSNITMNVENPHKWSAETPYLYTLQVSLSSALKNGNMKSASMTPVKVGFRKVEIKNKQFLVNGQPVLIKGANRHEIDPDGGYVLSMERMIQDIKIMKRLNINAVRTCHYPDDPRWYELCDEYGIYVVAEANQESHGFQYGDDAAAKKPMFAKQIMERNQHNVSMYFNHPSVVTWSMGNETVMGDNFLQAYKWIKSQDQSRPVQYEQARRGEGTDIFCPMYYPVSACEKYAKDPNSPMPLIQCEYNHTMGNSGGNLKDYWALIRKYPILQGGFDWDFVDQGLHRKVLKPMTIKNPEKMSNEELRKIEYCYGGDYNSYDPSDNNFNCNGIIGPDRQLNPHAYEVAYQYQNIWAKMVNAEKGEVSVYNENFFRNLSNYALAWSLIEDGVETQNGTIADIDVAAQQTKNFTIPYDLSKVKGKEVFLNIDFRLKKAEPLMEAGQIVAYAQLAVKEKKCYGHCAENMAKAQNGKKVKAKLIDKKGKQDITVTTPDLTVKVNRTTGLISEYTYRGKSLLGEGGTLKPNFWRAPTDNDFGAGLQKKFQVWKNPVMNLKGVAVEKDKKANTISICATYEMPEVKGELEIDYLIMPNTGAMKVSQEFDASDDAKVSDLFRFRMLMQLPYDMDKSQYYGREIGRAHV
;
A
#
# COMPACT_ATOMS: atom_id res chain seq x y z
N GLN A 1 -41.85 -11.53 -28.64
CA GLN A 1 -41.96 -10.16 -29.18
C GLN A 1 -41.74 -9.20 -28.01
N ALA A 2 -40.50 -8.76 -27.85
CA ALA A 2 -40.15 -7.65 -26.95
C ALA A 2 -40.76 -6.38 -27.58
N LYS A 3 -41.91 -5.96 -27.09
CA LYS A 3 -42.42 -4.63 -27.37
C LYS A 3 -41.48 -3.63 -26.72
N THR A 4 -40.90 -2.76 -27.53
CA THR A 4 -40.04 -1.64 -27.14
C THR A 4 -40.71 -0.88 -26.01
N LEU A 5 -40.09 -0.79 -24.85
CA LEU A 5 -40.62 -0.09 -23.66
C LEU A 5 -40.83 1.43 -23.89
N PHE A 6 -40.31 1.99 -24.98
CA PHE A 6 -40.48 3.40 -25.36
C PHE A 6 -40.77 3.54 -26.85
N PRO A 7 -42.04 3.31 -27.28
CA PRO A 7 -42.39 3.42 -28.68
C PRO A 7 -42.23 4.84 -29.27
N TYR A 8 -42.06 5.85 -28.43
CA TYR A 8 -41.94 7.25 -28.88
C TYR A 8 -40.48 7.71 -29.12
N THR A 9 -39.49 6.98 -28.66
CA THR A 9 -38.04 7.37 -28.81
C THR A 9 -37.50 7.13 -30.22
N THR A 10 -38.18 6.31 -31.03
CA THR A 10 -37.77 6.06 -32.43
C THR A 10 -38.28 7.12 -33.42
N LEU A 11 -39.27 7.93 -33.06
CA LEU A 11 -39.88 8.92 -33.95
C LEU A 11 -39.11 10.24 -34.04
N PHE A 12 -38.25 10.56 -33.07
CA PHE A 12 -37.54 11.84 -32.99
C PHE A 12 -36.07 11.68 -32.65
N ARG A 13 -35.33 10.79 -33.32
CA ARG A 13 -33.88 10.76 -33.24
C ARG A 13 -33.27 11.76 -34.19
N SER A 14 -32.55 12.74 -33.64
CA SER A 14 -31.72 13.67 -34.41
C SER A 14 -30.26 13.43 -34.06
N ASN A 15 -29.41 13.22 -35.06
CA ASN A 15 -27.99 13.22 -34.90
C ASN A 15 -27.48 14.64 -35.12
N ILE A 16 -26.91 15.25 -34.09
CA ILE A 16 -26.30 16.58 -34.17
C ILE A 16 -24.80 16.39 -34.05
N THR A 17 -24.03 16.85 -35.03
CA THR A 17 -22.57 16.86 -35.01
C THR A 17 -22.08 18.28 -34.84
N MET A 18 -21.21 18.49 -33.88
CA MET A 18 -20.55 19.76 -33.62
C MET A 18 -19.04 19.55 -33.51
N ASN A 19 -18.28 20.32 -34.26
CA ASN A 19 -16.82 20.29 -34.17
C ASN A 19 -16.37 21.27 -33.09
N VAL A 20 -15.47 20.84 -32.23
CA VAL A 20 -14.75 21.66 -31.25
C VAL A 20 -13.27 21.63 -31.61
N GLU A 21 -12.73 22.73 -32.04
CA GLU A 21 -11.33 22.84 -32.44
C GLU A 21 -10.41 22.92 -31.22
N ASN A 22 -9.34 22.12 -31.20
CA ASN A 22 -8.31 22.08 -30.16
C ASN A 22 -8.87 22.07 -28.72
N PRO A 23 -9.77 21.14 -28.39
CA PRO A 23 -10.38 21.13 -27.06
C PRO A 23 -9.35 20.85 -25.97
N HIS A 24 -9.53 21.47 -24.81
CA HIS A 24 -8.84 21.04 -23.60
C HIS A 24 -9.21 19.59 -23.30
N LYS A 25 -8.20 18.73 -23.27
CA LYS A 25 -8.42 17.29 -23.06
C LYS A 25 -8.59 16.98 -21.59
N TRP A 26 -9.55 16.12 -21.29
CA TRP A 26 -9.76 15.59 -19.96
C TRP A 26 -8.75 14.48 -19.65
N SER A 27 -8.16 14.51 -18.45
CA SER A 27 -7.41 13.40 -17.85
C SER A 27 -7.58 13.44 -16.33
N ALA A 28 -7.19 12.39 -15.61
CA ALA A 28 -7.22 12.43 -14.13
C ALA A 28 -6.31 13.50 -13.53
N GLU A 29 -5.25 13.91 -14.25
CA GLU A 29 -4.36 15.00 -13.84
C GLU A 29 -4.91 16.40 -14.17
N THR A 30 -5.71 16.49 -15.24
CA THR A 30 -6.30 17.74 -15.76
C THR A 30 -7.75 17.52 -16.17
N PRO A 31 -8.68 17.45 -15.20
CA PRO A 31 -10.08 17.05 -15.45
C PRO A 31 -10.92 18.21 -15.99
N TYR A 32 -10.63 18.65 -17.22
CA TYR A 32 -11.34 19.75 -17.83
C TYR A 32 -12.68 19.31 -18.44
N LEU A 33 -13.77 19.95 -18.01
CA LEU A 33 -15.13 19.67 -18.48
C LEU A 33 -15.74 20.88 -19.19
N TYR A 34 -16.34 20.63 -20.34
CA TYR A 34 -17.22 21.57 -21.03
C TYR A 34 -18.65 21.37 -20.56
N THR A 35 -19.48 22.40 -20.74
CA THR A 35 -20.95 22.29 -20.56
C THR A 35 -21.60 22.35 -21.92
N LEU A 36 -22.16 21.21 -22.36
CA LEU A 36 -23.06 21.15 -23.50
C LEU A 36 -24.47 21.50 -23.02
N GLN A 37 -25.05 22.55 -23.59
CA GLN A 37 -26.41 22.94 -23.28
C GLN A 37 -27.36 22.46 -24.38
N VAL A 38 -28.23 21.54 -24.05
CA VAL A 38 -29.27 21.04 -24.96
C VAL A 38 -30.57 21.77 -24.66
N SER A 39 -31.11 22.49 -25.66
CA SER A 39 -32.35 23.23 -25.52
C SER A 39 -33.42 22.67 -26.47
N LEU A 40 -34.59 22.41 -25.93
CA LEU A 40 -35.77 22.07 -26.72
C LEU A 40 -36.63 23.33 -26.81
N SER A 41 -36.99 23.73 -28.03
CA SER A 41 -37.81 24.89 -28.26
C SER A 41 -38.98 24.51 -29.20
N SER A 42 -40.15 25.10 -28.99
CA SER A 42 -41.32 24.96 -29.87
C SER A 42 -41.58 26.26 -30.62
N ALA A 43 -41.91 26.16 -31.89
CA ALA A 43 -42.37 27.30 -32.67
C ALA A 43 -43.75 27.73 -32.24
N LEU A 44 -43.96 28.99 -31.95
CA LEU A 44 -45.26 29.59 -31.71
C LEU A 44 -45.94 29.95 -33.02
N LYS A 45 -47.26 30.12 -33.02
CA LYS A 45 -48.05 30.49 -34.22
C LYS A 45 -47.64 31.79 -34.85
N ASN A 46 -46.98 32.70 -34.11
CA ASN A 46 -46.43 33.97 -34.58
C ASN A 46 -44.98 33.88 -35.11
N GLY A 47 -44.41 32.67 -35.25
CA GLY A 47 -43.04 32.46 -35.71
C GLY A 47 -41.95 32.58 -34.61
N ASN A 48 -42.29 33.01 -33.42
CA ASN A 48 -41.34 33.08 -32.32
C ASN A 48 -41.07 31.71 -31.74
N MET A 49 -39.85 31.46 -31.22
CA MET A 49 -39.49 30.25 -30.54
C MET A 49 -39.71 30.42 -29.01
N LYS A 50 -40.38 29.44 -28.41
CA LYS A 50 -40.53 29.35 -26.98
C LYS A 50 -39.69 28.16 -26.47
N SER A 51 -38.72 28.46 -25.61
CA SER A 51 -37.98 27.38 -24.94
C SER A 51 -38.87 26.54 -24.07
N ALA A 52 -38.87 25.23 -24.27
CA ALA A 52 -39.65 24.26 -23.51
C ALA A 52 -38.84 23.58 -22.39
N SER A 53 -37.56 23.34 -22.65
CA SER A 53 -36.64 22.79 -21.65
C SER A 53 -35.19 23.14 -22.02
N MET A 54 -34.33 23.09 -21.02
CA MET A 54 -32.89 23.33 -21.13
C MET A 54 -32.17 22.34 -20.20
N THR A 55 -31.28 21.54 -20.76
CA THR A 55 -30.55 20.50 -20.04
C THR A 55 -29.04 20.72 -20.22
N PRO A 56 -28.30 21.08 -19.17
CA PRO A 56 -26.85 21.10 -19.21
C PRO A 56 -26.29 19.69 -19.09
N VAL A 57 -25.27 19.36 -19.89
CA VAL A 57 -24.54 18.08 -19.82
C VAL A 57 -23.04 18.39 -19.73
N LYS A 58 -22.36 17.80 -18.76
CA LYS A 58 -20.89 17.89 -18.64
C LYS A 58 -20.23 16.95 -19.66
N VAL A 59 -19.26 17.47 -20.39
CA VAL A 59 -18.56 16.72 -21.45
C VAL A 59 -17.05 16.92 -21.31
N GLY A 60 -16.31 15.81 -21.26
CA GLY A 60 -14.85 15.81 -21.29
C GLY A 60 -14.32 15.17 -22.59
N PHE A 61 -13.41 15.85 -23.26
CA PHE A 61 -12.79 15.33 -24.49
C PHE A 61 -11.57 14.53 -24.14
N ARG A 62 -11.55 13.24 -24.45
CA ARG A 62 -10.40 12.36 -24.27
C ARG A 62 -10.40 11.24 -25.31
N LYS A 63 -9.24 10.62 -25.52
CA LYS A 63 -9.07 9.42 -26.32
C LYS A 63 -8.50 8.33 -25.43
N VAL A 64 -9.12 7.14 -25.43
CA VAL A 64 -8.58 5.94 -24.80
C VAL A 64 -8.29 4.92 -25.90
N GLU A 65 -7.14 4.27 -25.86
CA GLU A 65 -6.77 3.25 -26.84
C GLU A 65 -5.74 2.27 -26.25
N ILE A 66 -5.71 1.06 -26.77
CA ILE A 66 -4.59 0.14 -26.56
C ILE A 66 -3.73 0.15 -27.83
N LYS A 67 -2.46 0.51 -27.67
CA LYS A 67 -1.50 0.59 -28.75
C LYS A 67 -0.14 0.10 -28.27
N ASN A 68 0.54 -0.71 -29.09
CA ASN A 68 1.86 -1.28 -28.75
C ASN A 68 1.85 -2.01 -27.39
N LYS A 69 0.79 -2.75 -27.11
CA LYS A 69 0.58 -3.48 -25.84
C LYS A 69 0.56 -2.56 -24.60
N GLN A 70 0.16 -1.30 -24.77
CA GLN A 70 -0.01 -0.33 -23.70
C GLN A 70 -1.40 0.30 -23.75
N PHE A 71 -1.96 0.55 -22.58
CA PHE A 71 -3.16 1.33 -22.36
C PHE A 71 -2.80 2.81 -22.38
N LEU A 72 -3.41 3.57 -23.25
CA LEU A 72 -3.11 4.99 -23.48
C LEU A 72 -4.33 5.86 -23.22
N VAL A 73 -4.12 6.98 -22.53
CA VAL A 73 -5.08 8.08 -22.44
C VAL A 73 -4.46 9.29 -23.13
N ASN A 74 -5.18 9.87 -24.08
CA ASN A 74 -4.70 11.00 -24.88
C ASN A 74 -3.30 10.77 -25.51
N GLY A 75 -3.00 9.51 -25.87
CA GLY A 75 -1.74 9.13 -26.47
C GLY A 75 -0.59 8.90 -25.47
N GLN A 76 -0.82 9.02 -24.17
CA GLN A 76 0.18 8.79 -23.13
C GLN A 76 -0.07 7.45 -22.42
N PRO A 77 0.98 6.65 -22.14
CA PRO A 77 0.85 5.35 -21.47
C PRO A 77 0.73 5.55 -19.94
N VAL A 78 -0.44 5.98 -19.50
CA VAL A 78 -0.68 6.29 -18.10
C VAL A 78 -0.49 5.10 -17.18
N LEU A 79 -0.06 5.35 -15.94
CA LEU A 79 0.02 4.36 -14.88
C LEU A 79 -1.27 4.37 -14.06
N ILE A 80 -1.86 3.21 -13.84
CA ILE A 80 -3.06 3.03 -13.04
C ILE A 80 -2.64 2.81 -11.58
N LYS A 81 -2.78 3.85 -10.78
CA LYS A 81 -2.55 3.90 -9.34
C LYS A 81 -3.90 3.75 -8.65
N GLY A 82 -4.44 2.55 -8.72
CA GLY A 82 -5.85 2.27 -8.45
C GLY A 82 -6.14 1.69 -7.09
N ALA A 83 -7.42 1.77 -6.70
CA ALA A 83 -8.01 1.03 -5.61
C ALA A 83 -9.38 0.49 -6.02
N ASN A 84 -9.74 -0.68 -5.52
CA ASN A 84 -11.08 -1.23 -5.61
C ASN A 84 -11.96 -0.51 -4.59
N ARG A 85 -13.17 -0.08 -4.96
CA ARG A 85 -14.07 0.62 -4.06
C ARG A 85 -15.40 -0.07 -3.96
N HIS A 86 -15.69 -0.62 -2.78
CA HIS A 86 -17.06 -0.91 -2.38
C HIS A 86 -17.76 0.37 -1.94
N GLU A 87 -19.01 0.52 -2.35
CA GLU A 87 -19.83 1.67 -1.96
C GLU A 87 -20.50 1.38 -0.61
N ILE A 88 -19.81 1.77 0.47
CA ILE A 88 -20.27 1.47 1.83
C ILE A 88 -19.98 2.59 2.82
N ASP A 89 -20.93 2.81 3.72
CA ASP A 89 -20.86 3.72 4.86
C ASP A 89 -21.17 2.95 6.15
N PRO A 90 -20.43 3.18 7.24
CA PRO A 90 -20.61 2.42 8.49
C PRO A 90 -21.99 2.59 9.13
N ASP A 91 -22.72 3.65 8.83
CA ASP A 91 -24.09 3.89 9.32
C ASP A 91 -25.15 3.69 8.24
N GLY A 92 -24.86 4.08 7.00
CA GLY A 92 -25.78 4.04 5.87
C GLY A 92 -25.80 2.72 5.09
N GLY A 93 -24.82 1.83 5.33
CA GLY A 93 -24.64 0.64 4.51
C GLY A 93 -24.30 1.02 3.06
N TYR A 94 -25.07 0.50 2.10
CA TYR A 94 -24.86 0.79 0.67
C TYR A 94 -25.44 2.15 0.21
N VAL A 95 -25.81 3.05 1.13
CA VAL A 95 -26.31 4.39 0.80
C VAL A 95 -25.34 5.44 1.32
N LEU A 96 -24.62 6.07 0.41
CA LEU A 96 -23.65 7.11 0.73
C LEU A 96 -24.24 8.51 0.51
N SER A 97 -23.85 9.45 1.38
CA SER A 97 -24.08 10.86 1.13
C SER A 97 -23.10 11.43 0.11
N MET A 98 -23.43 12.57 -0.50
CA MET A 98 -22.54 13.30 -1.39
C MET A 98 -21.22 13.68 -0.66
N GLU A 99 -21.33 14.11 0.61
CA GLU A 99 -20.20 14.49 1.43
C GLU A 99 -19.25 13.32 1.67
N ARG A 100 -19.77 12.10 1.86
CA ARG A 100 -18.98 10.88 2.04
C ARG A 100 -18.24 10.53 0.75
N MET A 101 -18.89 10.61 -0.40
CA MET A 101 -18.25 10.37 -1.70
C MET A 101 -17.12 11.39 -1.96
N ILE A 102 -17.36 12.67 -1.66
CA ILE A 102 -16.33 13.72 -1.77
C ILE A 102 -15.16 13.46 -0.82
N GLN A 103 -15.44 13.00 0.40
CA GLN A 103 -14.41 12.61 1.38
C GLN A 103 -13.54 11.47 0.84
N ASP A 104 -14.15 10.45 0.22
CA ASP A 104 -13.44 9.34 -0.39
C ASP A 104 -12.48 9.84 -1.47
N ILE A 105 -12.94 10.70 -2.39
CA ILE A 105 -12.08 11.30 -3.44
C ILE A 105 -10.96 12.18 -2.83
N LYS A 106 -11.27 12.96 -1.80
CA LYS A 106 -10.25 13.78 -1.10
C LYS A 106 -9.14 12.90 -0.53
N ILE A 107 -9.48 11.76 0.06
CA ILE A 107 -8.51 10.79 0.58
C ILE A 107 -7.74 10.13 -0.57
N MET A 108 -8.40 9.73 -1.64
CA MET A 108 -7.74 9.17 -2.82
C MET A 108 -6.68 10.13 -3.37
N LYS A 109 -7.00 11.41 -3.53
CA LYS A 109 -6.03 12.43 -3.97
C LYS A 109 -4.87 12.59 -2.99
N ARG A 110 -5.13 12.55 -1.68
CA ARG A 110 -4.10 12.59 -0.64
C ARG A 110 -3.16 11.38 -0.70
N LEU A 111 -3.69 10.21 -1.08
CA LEU A 111 -2.93 8.97 -1.23
C LEU A 111 -2.37 8.76 -2.65
N ASN A 112 -2.45 9.77 -3.53
CA ASN A 112 -2.03 9.69 -4.94
C ASN A 112 -2.75 8.60 -5.76
N ILE A 113 -3.92 8.15 -5.32
CA ILE A 113 -4.78 7.23 -6.07
C ILE A 113 -5.42 8.02 -7.21
N ASN A 114 -5.24 7.54 -8.45
CA ASN A 114 -5.77 8.19 -9.66
C ASN A 114 -6.86 7.38 -10.37
N ALA A 115 -7.17 6.18 -9.87
CA ALA A 115 -8.11 5.28 -10.51
C ALA A 115 -8.93 4.48 -9.49
N VAL A 116 -10.16 4.14 -9.86
CA VAL A 116 -11.07 3.30 -9.09
C VAL A 116 -11.66 2.22 -9.98
N ARG A 117 -11.75 0.98 -9.48
CA ARG A 117 -12.65 -0.03 -10.01
C ARG A 117 -13.87 -0.11 -9.09
N THR A 118 -15.06 0.04 -9.68
CA THR A 118 -16.33 -0.08 -8.95
C THR A 118 -16.65 -1.56 -8.72
N CYS A 119 -16.21 -2.07 -7.60
CA CYS A 119 -16.32 -3.50 -7.29
C CYS A 119 -17.55 -3.80 -6.45
N HIS A 120 -18.37 -4.78 -6.74
CA HIS A 120 -18.47 -5.49 -8.02
C HIS A 120 -19.84 -5.17 -8.63
N TYR A 121 -20.13 -3.90 -8.78
CA TYR A 121 -21.40 -3.32 -9.22
C TYR A 121 -21.20 -1.84 -9.60
N PRO A 122 -22.13 -1.26 -10.39
CA PRO A 122 -22.12 0.19 -10.61
C PRO A 122 -22.40 0.93 -9.29
N ASP A 123 -21.57 1.94 -9.00
CA ASP A 123 -21.77 2.86 -7.88
C ASP A 123 -22.94 3.84 -8.15
N ASP A 124 -23.30 4.66 -7.17
CA ASP A 124 -24.25 5.76 -7.33
C ASP A 124 -23.86 6.64 -8.54
N PRO A 125 -24.79 7.02 -9.42
CA PRO A 125 -24.49 7.85 -10.59
C PRO A 125 -23.72 9.13 -10.29
N ARG A 126 -23.94 9.74 -9.11
CA ARG A 126 -23.21 10.93 -8.66
C ARG A 126 -21.70 10.67 -8.45
N TRP A 127 -21.31 9.41 -8.15
CA TRP A 127 -19.90 9.03 -8.05
C TRP A 127 -19.15 9.26 -9.36
N TYR A 128 -19.75 8.93 -10.49
CA TYR A 128 -19.15 9.12 -11.80
C TYR A 128 -19.04 10.61 -12.16
N GLU A 129 -20.05 11.42 -11.79
CA GLU A 129 -19.99 12.88 -11.96
C GLU A 129 -18.84 13.47 -11.14
N LEU A 130 -18.66 13.03 -9.90
CA LEU A 130 -17.54 13.46 -9.05
C LEU A 130 -16.18 12.98 -9.61
N CYS A 131 -16.08 11.77 -10.15
CA CYS A 131 -14.87 11.28 -10.81
C CYS A 131 -14.54 12.11 -12.07
N ASP A 132 -15.55 12.52 -12.82
CA ASP A 132 -15.37 13.45 -13.96
C ASP A 132 -14.84 14.80 -13.51
N GLU A 133 -15.40 15.36 -12.44
CA GLU A 133 -15.06 16.69 -11.94
C GLU A 133 -13.68 16.73 -11.27
N TYR A 134 -13.40 15.75 -10.44
CA TYR A 134 -12.17 15.74 -9.64
C TYR A 134 -11.01 14.94 -10.25
N GLY A 135 -11.22 14.27 -11.37
CA GLY A 135 -10.17 13.57 -12.10
C GLY A 135 -9.75 12.25 -11.44
N ILE A 136 -10.62 11.26 -11.54
CA ILE A 136 -10.34 9.85 -11.19
C ILE A 136 -10.70 9.00 -12.39
N TYR A 137 -9.79 8.16 -12.87
CA TYR A 137 -10.10 7.14 -13.88
C TYR A 137 -11.03 6.09 -13.30
N VAL A 138 -12.02 5.65 -14.04
CA VAL A 138 -12.98 4.64 -13.58
C VAL A 138 -12.93 3.41 -14.50
N VAL A 139 -12.77 2.26 -13.89
CA VAL A 139 -13.15 0.96 -14.46
C VAL A 139 -14.55 0.68 -13.98
N ALA A 140 -15.53 0.91 -14.86
CA ALA A 140 -16.93 0.74 -14.55
C ALA A 140 -17.33 -0.74 -14.68
N GLU A 141 -17.69 -1.37 -13.56
CA GLU A 141 -17.98 -2.80 -13.52
C GLU A 141 -19.48 -3.09 -13.49
N ALA A 142 -19.90 -4.04 -14.30
CA ALA A 142 -21.26 -4.52 -14.32
C ALA A 142 -21.55 -5.34 -13.05
N ASN A 143 -22.76 -5.22 -12.53
CA ASN A 143 -23.24 -6.00 -11.38
C ASN A 143 -23.34 -7.49 -11.74
N GLN A 144 -22.19 -8.15 -11.86
CA GLN A 144 -22.11 -9.56 -12.22
C GLN A 144 -20.99 -10.25 -11.45
N GLU A 145 -21.38 -10.98 -10.41
CA GLU A 145 -20.55 -11.91 -9.67
C GLU A 145 -21.35 -13.15 -9.32
N SER A 146 -20.74 -14.32 -9.46
CA SER A 146 -21.43 -15.58 -9.14
C SER A 146 -20.46 -16.62 -8.58
N HIS A 147 -19.51 -16.21 -7.74
CA HIS A 147 -18.49 -17.05 -7.11
C HIS A 147 -19.13 -18.28 -6.39
N GLY A 148 -20.28 -18.09 -5.73
CA GLY A 148 -21.03 -19.18 -5.08
C GLY A 148 -21.51 -20.29 -6.00
N PHE A 149 -21.58 -20.09 -7.33
CA PHE A 149 -21.87 -21.12 -8.32
C PHE A 149 -20.67 -21.97 -8.70
N GLN A 150 -19.49 -21.72 -8.08
CA GLN A 150 -18.23 -22.39 -8.41
C GLN A 150 -17.74 -22.10 -9.84
N TYR A 151 -16.61 -22.71 -10.21
CA TYR A 151 -15.95 -22.50 -11.51
C TYR A 151 -16.13 -23.67 -12.49
N GLY A 152 -17.03 -24.61 -12.19
CA GLY A 152 -17.30 -25.81 -13.01
C GLY A 152 -18.24 -25.56 -14.20
N ASP A 153 -18.83 -26.64 -14.69
CA ASP A 153 -19.77 -26.58 -15.82
C ASP A 153 -21.13 -26.00 -15.42
N ASP A 154 -21.42 -25.94 -14.13
CA ASP A 154 -22.63 -25.33 -13.59
C ASP A 154 -22.54 -23.81 -13.39
N ALA A 155 -21.37 -23.22 -13.66
CA ALA A 155 -21.18 -21.79 -13.56
C ALA A 155 -22.18 -20.99 -14.41
N ALA A 156 -22.68 -19.88 -13.86
CA ALA A 156 -23.69 -19.03 -14.52
C ALA A 156 -23.27 -18.55 -15.92
N ALA A 157 -21.98 -18.29 -16.13
CA ALA A 157 -21.43 -17.87 -17.44
C ALA A 157 -21.67 -18.88 -18.57
N LYS A 158 -21.81 -20.18 -18.24
CA LYS A 158 -21.96 -21.28 -19.20
C LYS A 158 -23.41 -21.71 -19.38
N LYS A 159 -24.33 -21.29 -18.53
CA LYS A 159 -25.74 -21.71 -18.59
C LYS A 159 -26.57 -20.73 -19.39
N PRO A 160 -27.29 -21.18 -20.44
CA PRO A 160 -28.14 -20.30 -21.28
C PRO A 160 -29.19 -19.55 -20.50
N MET A 161 -29.68 -20.10 -19.38
CA MET A 161 -30.72 -19.45 -18.56
C MET A 161 -30.24 -18.14 -17.93
N PHE A 162 -28.93 -17.93 -17.75
CA PHE A 162 -28.34 -16.69 -17.23
C PHE A 162 -27.91 -15.70 -18.32
N ALA A 163 -27.99 -16.08 -19.60
CA ALA A 163 -27.52 -15.24 -20.70
C ALA A 163 -28.16 -13.86 -20.70
N LYS A 164 -29.47 -13.80 -20.47
CA LYS A 164 -30.24 -12.54 -20.44
C LYS A 164 -29.78 -11.64 -19.30
N GLN A 165 -29.64 -12.16 -18.10
CA GLN A 165 -29.21 -11.38 -16.92
C GLN A 165 -27.79 -10.81 -17.08
N ILE A 166 -26.85 -11.64 -17.55
CA ILE A 166 -25.46 -11.21 -17.78
C ILE A 166 -25.43 -10.11 -18.85
N MET A 167 -26.17 -10.29 -19.94
CA MET A 167 -26.27 -9.30 -21.01
C MET A 167 -26.88 -7.98 -20.51
N GLU A 168 -28.04 -8.03 -19.85
CA GLU A 168 -28.75 -6.82 -19.39
C GLU A 168 -27.93 -6.01 -18.39
N ARG A 169 -27.24 -6.65 -17.45
CA ARG A 169 -26.36 -5.97 -16.48
C ARG A 169 -25.23 -5.21 -17.17
N ASN A 170 -24.60 -5.82 -18.17
CA ASN A 170 -23.59 -5.16 -18.99
C ASN A 170 -24.18 -4.03 -19.84
N GLN A 171 -25.38 -4.24 -20.40
CA GLN A 171 -26.09 -3.21 -21.17
C GLN A 171 -26.45 -1.99 -20.31
N HIS A 172 -26.93 -2.21 -19.10
CA HIS A 172 -27.26 -1.12 -18.17
C HIS A 172 -26.00 -0.35 -17.76
N ASN A 173 -24.91 -1.04 -17.41
CA ASN A 173 -23.65 -0.40 -17.06
C ASN A 173 -23.16 0.52 -18.18
N VAL A 174 -23.06 0.02 -19.40
CA VAL A 174 -22.59 0.81 -20.55
C VAL A 174 -23.55 1.94 -20.86
N SER A 175 -24.85 1.69 -20.93
CA SER A 175 -25.85 2.70 -21.32
C SER A 175 -25.95 3.83 -20.29
N MET A 176 -25.80 3.54 -19.00
CA MET A 176 -25.89 4.52 -17.92
C MET A 176 -24.68 5.44 -17.88
N TYR A 177 -23.47 4.88 -18.05
CA TYR A 177 -22.23 5.60 -17.81
C TYR A 177 -21.44 5.95 -19.08
N PHE A 178 -22.05 5.81 -20.24
CA PHE A 178 -21.39 6.03 -21.53
C PHE A 178 -20.81 7.44 -21.69
N ASN A 179 -21.47 8.46 -21.18
CA ASN A 179 -21.08 9.87 -21.35
C ASN A 179 -19.99 10.35 -20.36
N HIS A 180 -19.62 9.54 -19.38
CA HIS A 180 -18.63 9.93 -18.39
C HIS A 180 -17.19 9.84 -18.96
N PRO A 181 -16.43 10.96 -19.04
CA PRO A 181 -15.04 10.92 -19.50
C PRO A 181 -14.12 10.18 -18.53
N SER A 182 -14.45 10.09 -17.24
CA SER A 182 -13.74 9.32 -16.24
C SER A 182 -13.76 7.82 -16.51
N VAL A 183 -14.84 7.28 -17.09
CA VAL A 183 -14.93 5.88 -17.46
C VAL A 183 -13.98 5.60 -18.62
N VAL A 184 -12.88 4.89 -18.35
CA VAL A 184 -11.83 4.59 -19.33
C VAL A 184 -11.77 3.10 -19.72
N THR A 185 -12.45 2.23 -18.97
CA THR A 185 -12.52 0.80 -19.23
C THR A 185 -13.87 0.27 -18.76
N TRP A 186 -14.47 -0.64 -19.54
CA TRP A 186 -15.62 -1.41 -19.13
C TRP A 186 -15.17 -2.74 -18.52
N SER A 187 -15.68 -3.09 -17.33
CA SER A 187 -15.51 -4.41 -16.73
C SER A 187 -16.82 -5.18 -16.77
N MET A 188 -16.76 -6.41 -17.28
CA MET A 188 -17.96 -7.20 -17.48
C MET A 188 -18.48 -7.87 -16.20
N GLY A 189 -17.71 -7.84 -15.13
CA GLY A 189 -18.05 -8.45 -13.85
C GLY A 189 -16.84 -9.06 -13.15
N ASN A 190 -17.12 -9.84 -12.12
CA ASN A 190 -16.16 -10.45 -11.24
C ASN A 190 -16.42 -11.96 -11.08
N GLU A 191 -15.39 -12.74 -10.87
CA GLU A 191 -15.33 -14.15 -10.40
C GLU A 191 -16.50 -15.07 -10.83
N THR A 192 -16.87 -15.02 -12.13
CA THR A 192 -18.04 -15.75 -12.67
C THR A 192 -17.67 -16.76 -13.75
N VAL A 193 -16.39 -17.12 -13.91
CA VAL A 193 -15.90 -17.99 -14.99
C VAL A 193 -16.10 -17.37 -16.39
N MET A 194 -15.25 -17.73 -17.33
CA MET A 194 -15.45 -17.37 -18.73
C MET A 194 -16.36 -18.37 -19.42
N GLY A 195 -17.32 -17.87 -20.20
CA GLY A 195 -18.26 -18.68 -20.96
C GLY A 195 -18.93 -17.88 -22.07
N ASP A 196 -19.78 -18.56 -22.85
CA ASP A 196 -20.45 -17.95 -24.01
C ASP A 196 -21.27 -16.71 -23.65
N ASN A 197 -21.87 -16.67 -22.47
CA ASN A 197 -22.64 -15.52 -22.04
C ASN A 197 -21.78 -14.25 -21.92
N PHE A 198 -20.55 -14.36 -21.44
CA PHE A 198 -19.59 -13.25 -21.38
C PHE A 198 -19.01 -12.90 -22.76
N LEU A 199 -18.74 -13.88 -23.62
CA LEU A 199 -18.34 -13.61 -25.01
C LEU A 199 -19.39 -12.81 -25.76
N GLN A 200 -20.67 -13.12 -25.58
CA GLN A 200 -21.78 -12.36 -26.16
C GLN A 200 -21.84 -10.93 -25.59
N ALA A 201 -21.67 -10.77 -24.28
CA ALA A 201 -21.62 -9.46 -23.64
C ALA A 201 -20.44 -8.62 -24.16
N TYR A 202 -19.23 -9.20 -24.25
CA TYR A 202 -18.06 -8.56 -24.85
C TYR A 202 -18.33 -8.05 -26.26
N LYS A 203 -18.84 -8.92 -27.14
CA LYS A 203 -19.18 -8.56 -28.52
C LYS A 203 -20.21 -7.45 -28.60
N TRP A 204 -21.21 -7.49 -27.72
CA TRP A 204 -22.20 -6.43 -27.63
C TRP A 204 -21.58 -5.10 -27.19
N ILE A 205 -20.77 -5.08 -26.11
CA ILE A 205 -20.11 -3.85 -25.64
C ILE A 205 -19.26 -3.26 -26.77
N LYS A 206 -18.42 -4.07 -27.43
CA LYS A 206 -17.57 -3.61 -28.54
C LYS A 206 -18.38 -3.10 -29.74
N SER A 207 -19.61 -3.58 -29.93
CA SER A 207 -20.51 -3.06 -30.97
C SER A 207 -21.10 -1.69 -30.63
N GLN A 208 -21.23 -1.37 -29.32
CA GLN A 208 -21.77 -0.11 -28.83
C GLN A 208 -20.68 0.94 -28.61
N ASP A 209 -19.56 0.54 -28.07
CA ASP A 209 -18.44 1.43 -27.71
C ASP A 209 -17.09 0.86 -28.16
N GLN A 210 -16.53 1.45 -29.22
CA GLN A 210 -15.18 1.16 -29.70
C GLN A 210 -14.12 2.10 -29.11
N SER A 211 -14.55 3.08 -28.31
CA SER A 211 -13.66 4.12 -27.76
C SER A 211 -13.01 3.72 -26.44
N ARG A 212 -13.45 2.61 -25.84
CA ARG A 212 -12.92 2.08 -24.57
C ARG A 212 -12.60 0.60 -24.68
N PRO A 213 -11.52 0.14 -24.00
CA PRO A 213 -11.27 -1.28 -23.82
C PRO A 213 -12.29 -1.91 -22.87
N VAL A 214 -12.41 -3.23 -22.99
CA VAL A 214 -13.19 -4.08 -22.10
C VAL A 214 -12.24 -4.99 -21.36
N GLN A 215 -12.46 -5.21 -20.06
CA GLN A 215 -11.71 -6.17 -19.26
C GLN A 215 -12.61 -7.20 -18.59
N TYR A 216 -12.05 -8.39 -18.38
CA TYR A 216 -12.62 -9.43 -17.55
C TYR A 216 -11.52 -10.42 -17.10
N GLU A 217 -11.34 -10.60 -15.80
CA GLU A 217 -10.19 -11.34 -15.26
C GLU A 217 -10.21 -12.82 -15.63
N GLN A 218 -11.40 -13.46 -15.70
CA GLN A 218 -11.54 -14.87 -16.08
C GLN A 218 -11.33 -15.15 -17.57
N ALA A 219 -11.33 -14.11 -18.41
CA ALA A 219 -10.89 -14.24 -19.80
C ALA A 219 -9.37 -14.45 -19.90
N ARG A 220 -8.63 -14.15 -18.85
CA ARG A 220 -7.17 -14.26 -18.76
C ARG A 220 -6.47 -13.54 -19.92
N ARG A 221 -5.94 -14.26 -20.91
CA ARG A 221 -5.25 -13.74 -22.11
C ARG A 221 -6.00 -14.12 -23.39
N GLY A 222 -7.23 -14.59 -23.25
CA GLY A 222 -8.04 -15.09 -24.35
C GLY A 222 -9.01 -14.07 -24.92
N GLU A 223 -9.95 -14.56 -25.74
CA GLU A 223 -11.04 -13.76 -26.26
C GLU A 223 -11.96 -13.27 -25.11
N GLY A 224 -12.44 -12.05 -25.21
CA GLY A 224 -13.34 -11.45 -24.21
C GLY A 224 -12.69 -10.45 -23.26
N THR A 225 -11.42 -10.11 -23.50
CA THR A 225 -10.73 -9.04 -22.78
C THR A 225 -9.71 -8.33 -23.67
N ASP A 226 -9.58 -7.01 -23.50
CA ASP A 226 -8.55 -6.21 -24.16
C ASP A 226 -7.34 -5.96 -23.25
N ILE A 227 -7.47 -6.26 -21.95
CA ILE A 227 -6.45 -6.05 -20.91
C ILE A 227 -6.26 -7.36 -20.14
N PHE A 228 -5.02 -7.79 -19.94
CA PHE A 228 -4.74 -8.85 -18.98
C PHE A 228 -4.84 -8.28 -17.56
N CYS A 229 -5.91 -8.62 -16.87
CA CYS A 229 -6.26 -8.08 -15.55
C CYS A 229 -6.38 -9.20 -14.50
N PRO A 230 -5.28 -9.90 -14.17
CA PRO A 230 -5.31 -10.97 -13.18
C PRO A 230 -5.53 -10.40 -11.77
N MET A 231 -5.94 -11.29 -10.84
CA MET A 231 -5.98 -11.02 -9.40
C MET A 231 -4.73 -11.58 -8.73
N TYR A 232 -4.15 -10.79 -7.81
CA TYR A 232 -3.02 -11.18 -6.94
C TYR A 232 -1.88 -11.88 -7.68
N TYR A 233 -1.59 -11.42 -8.89
CA TYR A 233 -0.56 -12.02 -9.73
C TYR A 233 0.81 -11.73 -9.12
N PRO A 234 1.60 -12.78 -8.73
CA PRO A 234 2.83 -12.56 -7.98
C PRO A 234 3.86 -11.70 -8.72
N VAL A 235 4.70 -10.97 -8.00
CA VAL A 235 5.78 -10.13 -8.56
C VAL A 235 6.61 -10.88 -9.58
N SER A 236 7.03 -12.12 -9.27
CA SER A 236 7.81 -12.98 -10.17
C SER A 236 7.05 -13.34 -11.47
N ALA A 237 5.74 -13.54 -11.37
CA ALA A 237 4.90 -13.84 -12.52
C ALA A 237 4.65 -12.59 -13.38
N CYS A 238 4.51 -11.40 -12.75
CA CYS A 238 4.47 -10.12 -13.46
C CYS A 238 5.77 -9.90 -14.26
N GLU A 239 6.94 -10.16 -13.66
CA GLU A 239 8.21 -10.01 -14.35
C GLU A 239 8.35 -11.03 -15.51
N LYS A 240 7.94 -12.27 -15.28
CA LYS A 240 7.92 -13.30 -16.34
C LYS A 240 7.03 -12.88 -17.52
N TYR A 241 5.82 -12.34 -17.23
CA TYR A 241 4.92 -11.82 -18.25
C TYR A 241 5.55 -10.67 -19.04
N ALA A 242 6.18 -9.73 -18.34
CA ALA A 242 6.79 -8.55 -18.95
C ALA A 242 8.00 -8.89 -19.86
N LYS A 243 8.72 -9.96 -19.53
CA LYS A 243 9.88 -10.45 -20.31
C LYS A 243 9.48 -11.31 -21.51
N ASP A 244 8.26 -11.82 -21.55
CA ASP A 244 7.78 -12.65 -22.66
C ASP A 244 7.40 -11.77 -23.87
N PRO A 245 8.12 -11.84 -25.00
CA PRO A 245 7.82 -11.03 -26.18
C PRO A 245 6.43 -11.37 -26.78
N ASN A 246 5.89 -12.54 -26.48
CA ASN A 246 4.59 -13.01 -26.97
C ASN A 246 3.42 -12.54 -26.09
N SER A 247 3.67 -11.85 -24.98
CA SER A 247 2.60 -11.28 -24.16
C SER A 247 1.71 -10.37 -25.01
N PRO A 248 0.38 -10.63 -25.08
CA PRO A 248 -0.44 -10.04 -26.15
C PRO A 248 -0.93 -8.62 -25.86
N MET A 249 -1.07 -8.24 -24.57
CA MET A 249 -1.83 -7.06 -24.15
C MET A 249 -1.23 -6.42 -22.88
N PRO A 250 -1.60 -5.19 -22.51
CA PRO A 250 -1.14 -4.58 -21.26
C PRO A 250 -1.60 -5.41 -20.06
N LEU A 251 -0.77 -5.44 -19.00
CA LEU A 251 -1.12 -6.02 -17.71
C LEU A 251 -1.46 -4.90 -16.73
N ILE A 252 -2.72 -4.91 -16.25
CA ILE A 252 -3.23 -4.04 -15.19
C ILE A 252 -4.01 -4.95 -14.25
N GLN A 253 -3.48 -5.21 -13.05
CA GLN A 253 -4.15 -6.12 -12.12
C GLN A 253 -5.48 -5.53 -11.65
N CYS A 254 -6.60 -6.26 -11.82
CA CYS A 254 -7.87 -5.80 -11.28
C CYS A 254 -7.92 -5.86 -9.75
N GLU A 255 -7.11 -6.74 -9.15
CA GLU A 255 -6.90 -6.80 -7.70
C GLU A 255 -5.45 -7.18 -7.39
N TYR A 256 -4.82 -6.49 -6.46
CA TYR A 256 -3.52 -6.85 -5.93
C TYR A 256 -3.35 -6.29 -4.50
N ASN A 257 -2.23 -6.63 -3.84
CA ASN A 257 -1.89 -6.12 -2.52
C ASN A 257 -3.02 -6.26 -1.48
N HIS A 258 -3.54 -7.49 -1.31
CA HIS A 258 -4.63 -7.79 -0.36
C HIS A 258 -4.29 -7.31 1.05
N THR A 259 -4.99 -6.26 1.52
CA THR A 259 -4.65 -5.52 2.76
C THR A 259 -5.49 -5.88 3.97
N MET A 260 -6.07 -7.07 4.01
CA MET A 260 -6.90 -7.57 5.12
C MET A 260 -6.20 -7.40 6.48
N GLY A 261 -6.82 -6.66 7.37
CA GLY A 261 -6.32 -6.37 8.71
C GLY A 261 -4.91 -5.77 8.71
N ASN A 262 -3.96 -6.43 9.38
CA ASN A 262 -2.56 -6.01 9.40
C ASN A 262 -1.70 -6.68 8.31
N SER A 263 -2.30 -7.02 7.19
CA SER A 263 -1.64 -7.54 5.99
C SER A 263 -1.22 -6.40 5.04
N GLY A 264 -0.85 -6.73 3.83
CA GLY A 264 -0.31 -5.78 2.85
C GLY A 264 1.21 -5.68 2.94
N GLY A 265 1.84 -5.25 1.86
CA GLY A 265 3.29 -5.12 1.75
C GLY A 265 3.79 -5.48 0.35
N ASN A 266 5.10 -5.36 0.13
CA ASN A 266 5.76 -5.59 -1.17
C ASN A 266 5.26 -4.70 -2.31
N LEU A 267 4.51 -3.64 -2.05
CA LEU A 267 4.01 -2.72 -3.06
C LEU A 267 5.16 -2.08 -3.85
N LYS A 268 6.28 -1.81 -3.16
CA LYS A 268 7.53 -1.37 -3.78
C LYS A 268 8.00 -2.30 -4.90
N ASP A 269 7.95 -3.61 -4.68
CA ASP A 269 8.48 -4.57 -5.65
C ASP A 269 7.61 -4.61 -6.91
N TYR A 270 6.29 -4.53 -6.77
CA TYR A 270 5.38 -4.37 -7.90
C TYR A 270 5.68 -3.08 -8.66
N TRP A 271 5.81 -1.94 -7.96
CA TRP A 271 6.01 -0.65 -8.62
C TRP A 271 7.39 -0.47 -9.22
N ALA A 272 8.42 -1.17 -8.71
CA ALA A 272 9.72 -1.25 -9.36
C ALA A 272 9.62 -1.94 -10.74
N LEU A 273 8.82 -3.02 -10.84
CA LEU A 273 8.59 -3.69 -12.12
C LEU A 273 7.68 -2.87 -13.05
N ILE A 274 6.61 -2.27 -12.54
CA ILE A 274 5.69 -1.43 -13.31
C ILE A 274 6.45 -0.26 -13.97
N ARG A 275 7.33 0.40 -13.23
CA ARG A 275 8.16 1.48 -13.77
C ARG A 275 9.26 0.99 -14.73
N LYS A 276 9.65 -0.28 -14.64
CA LYS A 276 10.70 -0.87 -15.47
C LYS A 276 10.18 -1.37 -16.82
N TYR A 277 8.99 -1.94 -16.85
CA TYR A 277 8.44 -2.64 -18.01
C TYR A 277 7.17 -1.95 -18.52
N PRO A 278 7.21 -1.32 -19.72
CA PRO A 278 6.08 -0.55 -20.25
C PRO A 278 4.76 -1.31 -20.43
N ILE A 279 4.80 -2.64 -20.54
CA ILE A 279 3.61 -3.49 -20.64
C ILE A 279 2.88 -3.66 -19.30
N LEU A 280 3.54 -3.37 -18.17
CA LEU A 280 2.97 -3.36 -16.83
C LEU A 280 2.52 -1.95 -16.50
N GLN A 281 1.23 -1.72 -16.27
CA GLN A 281 0.72 -0.38 -16.10
C GLN A 281 -0.04 -0.15 -14.79
N GLY A 282 0.22 -0.96 -13.77
CA GLY A 282 -0.35 -0.77 -12.44
C GLY A 282 -1.41 -1.80 -12.07
N GLY A 283 -2.36 -1.37 -11.26
CA GLY A 283 -3.45 -2.21 -10.76
C GLY A 283 -4.30 -1.49 -9.71
N PHE A 284 -5.25 -2.24 -9.15
CA PHE A 284 -6.19 -1.76 -8.15
C PHE A 284 -5.96 -2.49 -6.83
N ASP A 285 -5.60 -1.75 -5.78
CA ASP A 285 -5.40 -2.29 -4.43
C ASP A 285 -6.70 -2.90 -3.90
N TRP A 286 -6.64 -4.01 -3.23
CA TRP A 286 -7.80 -4.65 -2.59
C TRP A 286 -7.76 -4.44 -1.08
N ASP A 287 -8.59 -3.56 -0.53
CA ASP A 287 -9.46 -2.62 -1.23
C ASP A 287 -9.32 -1.20 -0.64
N PHE A 288 -10.20 -0.28 -0.98
CA PHE A 288 -10.10 1.11 -0.54
C PHE A 288 -10.53 1.28 0.92
N VAL A 289 -11.67 0.72 1.32
CA VAL A 289 -12.27 0.97 2.64
C VAL A 289 -12.72 -0.30 3.33
N ASP A 290 -12.36 -0.49 4.60
CA ASP A 290 -12.91 -1.54 5.44
C ASP A 290 -14.44 -1.46 5.48
N GLN A 291 -15.12 -2.58 5.22
CA GLN A 291 -16.58 -2.63 5.09
C GLN A 291 -17.26 -2.94 6.43
N GLY A 292 -16.65 -2.53 7.53
CA GLY A 292 -17.23 -2.61 8.87
C GLY A 292 -18.37 -1.62 9.05
N LEU A 293 -19.39 -2.01 9.80
CA LEU A 293 -20.52 -1.17 10.19
C LEU A 293 -20.40 -0.78 11.66
N HIS A 294 -20.92 0.38 12.03
CA HIS A 294 -21.04 0.71 13.45
C HIS A 294 -22.03 -0.22 14.13
N ARG A 295 -21.63 -0.80 15.26
CA ARG A 295 -22.58 -1.49 16.10
C ARG A 295 -23.62 -0.47 16.59
N LYS A 296 -24.90 -0.71 16.32
CA LYS A 296 -25.98 0.16 16.81
C LYS A 296 -26.00 0.18 18.33
N VAL A 297 -25.35 1.20 18.87
CA VAL A 297 -25.66 1.71 20.20
C VAL A 297 -26.88 2.61 20.02
N LEU A 298 -27.78 2.69 21.00
CA LEU A 298 -29.07 3.38 20.97
C LEU A 298 -29.04 4.88 20.51
N LYS A 299 -27.90 5.40 20.13
CA LYS A 299 -27.72 6.70 19.47
C LYS A 299 -26.71 6.57 18.33
N PRO A 300 -27.04 7.03 17.12
CA PRO A 300 -26.08 7.07 16.01
C PRO A 300 -24.84 7.90 16.44
N MET A 301 -23.65 7.30 16.40
CA MET A 301 -22.42 8.03 16.57
C MET A 301 -22.02 8.63 15.22
N THR A 302 -22.21 9.94 15.06
CA THR A 302 -21.68 10.63 13.88
C THR A 302 -20.24 11.01 14.14
N ILE A 303 -19.30 10.25 13.57
CA ILE A 303 -17.87 10.56 13.64
C ILE A 303 -17.54 11.55 12.53
N LYS A 304 -17.37 12.82 12.86
CA LYS A 304 -17.20 13.90 11.87
C LYS A 304 -15.78 14.09 11.37
N ASN A 305 -14.76 13.74 12.11
CA ASN A 305 -13.35 13.95 11.70
C ASN A 305 -12.46 12.89 12.35
N PRO A 306 -12.48 11.63 11.88
CA PRO A 306 -11.72 10.55 12.50
C PRO A 306 -10.21 10.79 12.46
N GLU A 307 -9.70 11.51 11.47
CA GLU A 307 -8.28 11.89 11.40
C GLU A 307 -7.84 12.85 12.53
N LYS A 308 -8.79 13.45 13.26
CA LYS A 308 -8.54 14.32 14.42
C LYS A 308 -8.77 13.63 15.76
N MET A 309 -9.27 12.40 15.72
CA MET A 309 -9.50 11.61 16.94
C MET A 309 -8.20 11.03 17.47
N SER A 310 -8.08 11.01 18.78
CA SER A 310 -7.00 10.30 19.45
C SER A 310 -7.17 8.78 19.30
N ASN A 311 -6.07 8.04 19.42
CA ASN A 311 -6.11 6.57 19.42
C ASN A 311 -7.02 6.02 20.55
N GLU A 312 -7.16 6.73 21.65
CA GLU A 312 -8.06 6.33 22.74
C GLU A 312 -9.53 6.47 22.37
N GLU A 313 -9.90 7.54 21.65
CA GLU A 313 -11.24 7.74 21.14
C GLU A 313 -11.58 6.73 20.06
N LEU A 314 -10.66 6.48 19.12
CA LEU A 314 -10.84 5.48 18.06
C LEU A 314 -11.06 4.06 18.62
N ARG A 315 -10.37 3.69 19.71
CA ARG A 315 -10.54 2.38 20.36
C ARG A 315 -11.90 2.18 21.04
N LYS A 316 -12.68 3.24 21.25
CA LYS A 316 -14.04 3.17 21.83
C LYS A 316 -15.11 2.89 20.78
N ILE A 317 -14.75 2.96 19.48
CA ILE A 317 -15.67 2.68 18.38
C ILE A 317 -15.72 1.16 18.20
N GLU A 318 -16.92 0.60 18.28
CA GLU A 318 -17.16 -0.80 17.98
C GLU A 318 -17.66 -0.94 16.54
N TYR A 319 -16.92 -1.71 15.74
CA TYR A 319 -17.36 -2.13 14.41
C TYR A 319 -17.89 -3.56 14.46
N CYS A 320 -18.79 -3.86 13.52
CA CYS A 320 -19.36 -5.19 13.35
C CYS A 320 -19.48 -5.54 11.86
N TYR A 321 -19.61 -6.82 11.58
CA TYR A 321 -19.81 -7.40 10.25
C TYR A 321 -20.68 -8.65 10.33
N GLY A 322 -20.84 -9.37 9.22
CA GLY A 322 -21.62 -10.61 9.19
C GLY A 322 -21.16 -11.62 10.26
N GLY A 323 -22.10 -12.25 10.94
CA GLY A 323 -21.86 -13.08 12.11
C GLY A 323 -22.10 -12.37 13.45
N ASP A 324 -21.93 -11.05 13.51
CA ASP A 324 -22.27 -10.27 14.71
C ASP A 324 -23.78 -10.02 14.87
N TYR A 325 -24.52 -10.09 13.77
CA TYR A 325 -25.97 -9.84 13.74
C TYR A 325 -26.81 -11.07 14.08
N ASN A 326 -26.27 -12.28 13.77
CA ASN A 326 -26.92 -13.55 14.11
C ASN A 326 -25.91 -14.70 13.98
N SER A 327 -26.28 -15.89 14.48
CA SER A 327 -25.43 -17.10 14.50
C SER A 327 -25.86 -18.15 13.45
N TYR A 328 -26.88 -17.91 12.64
CA TYR A 328 -27.43 -18.87 11.70
C TYR A 328 -27.09 -18.57 10.23
N ASP A 329 -26.73 -17.34 9.89
CA ASP A 329 -26.25 -16.99 8.55
C ASP A 329 -24.74 -17.27 8.44
N PRO A 330 -24.27 -17.73 7.27
CA PRO A 330 -22.85 -17.86 7.01
C PRO A 330 -22.11 -16.56 7.21
N SER A 331 -20.87 -16.63 7.72
CA SER A 331 -20.00 -15.48 7.89
C SER A 331 -18.55 -15.85 7.56
N ASP A 332 -17.89 -15.01 6.77
CA ASP A 332 -16.45 -15.09 6.52
C ASP A 332 -15.64 -14.24 7.52
N ASN A 333 -16.25 -13.90 8.67
CA ASN A 333 -15.67 -13.08 9.72
C ASN A 333 -15.22 -11.72 9.20
N ASN A 334 -13.95 -11.32 9.46
CA ASN A 334 -13.40 -10.04 9.04
C ASN A 334 -12.89 -10.03 7.60
N PHE A 335 -13.33 -10.95 6.74
CA PHE A 335 -12.87 -11.03 5.35
C PHE A 335 -13.27 -9.82 4.49
N ASN A 336 -14.21 -9.00 4.96
CA ASN A 336 -14.61 -7.74 4.36
C ASN A 336 -13.83 -6.51 4.90
N CYS A 337 -12.81 -6.72 5.74
CA CYS A 337 -11.97 -5.65 6.30
C CYS A 337 -10.59 -5.67 5.63
N ASN A 338 -10.55 -5.24 4.38
CA ASN A 338 -9.35 -5.24 3.52
C ASN A 338 -8.90 -3.82 3.15
N GLY A 339 -9.46 -2.80 3.81
CA GLY A 339 -9.32 -1.41 3.40
C GLY A 339 -7.92 -0.82 3.60
N ILE A 340 -7.47 0.00 2.64
CA ILE A 340 -6.37 0.96 2.82
C ILE A 340 -6.72 1.92 3.95
N ILE A 341 -8.02 2.19 4.14
CA ILE A 341 -8.57 3.03 5.20
C ILE A 341 -9.65 2.28 5.97
N GLY A 342 -9.86 2.67 7.23
CA GLY A 342 -10.92 2.12 8.07
C GLY A 342 -12.31 2.63 7.69
N PRO A 343 -13.38 2.07 8.30
CA PRO A 343 -14.77 2.39 7.95
C PRO A 343 -15.12 3.87 8.07
N ASP A 344 -14.55 4.56 9.05
CA ASP A 344 -14.71 6.00 9.28
C ASP A 344 -13.72 6.86 8.49
N ARG A 345 -13.00 6.26 7.53
CA ARG A 345 -12.03 6.93 6.64
C ARG A 345 -10.72 7.33 7.33
N GLN A 346 -10.42 6.79 8.51
CA GLN A 346 -9.09 6.90 9.11
C GLN A 346 -8.08 6.06 8.31
N LEU A 347 -6.85 6.57 8.19
CA LEU A 347 -5.81 5.87 7.44
C LEU A 347 -5.31 4.64 8.21
N ASN A 348 -5.29 3.49 7.56
CA ASN A 348 -4.58 2.31 8.05
C ASN A 348 -3.06 2.46 7.82
N PRO A 349 -2.19 1.75 8.56
CA PRO A 349 -0.73 1.91 8.44
C PRO A 349 -0.18 1.71 7.02
N HIS A 350 -0.76 0.82 6.23
CA HIS A 350 -0.33 0.57 4.86
C HIS A 350 -0.75 1.66 3.86
N ALA A 351 -1.66 2.57 4.22
CA ALA A 351 -2.02 3.73 3.40
C ALA A 351 -0.81 4.62 3.09
N TYR A 352 0.13 4.73 4.02
CA TYR A 352 1.35 5.55 3.83
C TYR A 352 2.28 4.95 2.78
N GLU A 353 2.39 3.62 2.72
CA GLU A 353 3.15 2.97 1.64
C GLU A 353 2.46 3.16 0.29
N VAL A 354 1.13 3.01 0.23
CA VAL A 354 0.36 3.27 -0.99
C VAL A 354 0.62 4.70 -1.47
N ALA A 355 0.48 5.70 -0.59
CA ALA A 355 0.73 7.11 -0.92
C ALA A 355 2.15 7.33 -1.47
N TYR A 356 3.16 6.70 -0.87
CA TYR A 356 4.54 6.81 -1.30
C TYR A 356 4.79 6.15 -2.66
N GLN A 357 4.32 4.92 -2.86
CA GLN A 357 4.53 4.22 -4.13
C GLN A 357 3.74 4.83 -5.29
N TYR A 358 2.62 5.50 -4.98
CA TYR A 358 1.75 6.14 -5.97
C TYR A 358 2.12 7.60 -6.27
N GLN A 359 3.07 8.19 -5.55
CA GLN A 359 3.47 9.58 -5.81
C GLN A 359 3.98 9.80 -7.23
N ASN A 360 3.83 11.02 -7.74
CA ASN A 360 4.17 11.39 -9.12
C ASN A 360 5.45 12.23 -9.22
N ILE A 361 6.13 12.49 -8.11
CA ILE A 361 7.37 13.29 -8.10
C ILE A 361 8.43 12.51 -7.34
N TRP A 362 9.58 12.34 -7.97
CA TRP A 362 10.67 11.53 -7.43
C TRP A 362 11.94 12.34 -7.35
N ALA A 363 12.62 12.31 -6.22
CA ALA A 363 13.93 12.95 -6.04
C ALA A 363 15.02 11.88 -5.82
N LYS A 364 16.21 12.13 -6.38
CA LYS A 364 17.41 11.31 -6.17
C LYS A 364 18.61 12.20 -5.92
N MET A 365 19.50 11.78 -5.02
CA MET A 365 20.78 12.45 -4.81
C MET A 365 21.67 12.24 -6.04
N VAL A 366 22.18 13.34 -6.60
CA VAL A 366 23.18 13.34 -7.68
C VAL A 366 24.56 13.61 -7.10
N ASN A 367 24.69 14.67 -6.31
CA ASN A 367 25.96 15.02 -5.65
C ASN A 367 25.68 15.63 -4.27
N ALA A 368 26.00 14.89 -3.22
CA ALA A 368 25.75 15.33 -1.85
C ALA A 368 26.64 16.51 -1.44
N GLU A 369 27.87 16.59 -1.92
CA GLU A 369 28.80 17.69 -1.59
C GLU A 369 28.34 19.02 -2.15
N LYS A 370 27.69 18.99 -3.34
CA LYS A 370 27.17 20.18 -4.02
C LYS A 370 25.69 20.45 -3.72
N GLY A 371 25.03 19.59 -2.96
CA GLY A 371 23.59 19.67 -2.74
C GLY A 371 22.76 19.40 -4.00
N GLU A 372 23.32 18.72 -4.99
CA GLU A 372 22.64 18.50 -6.26
C GLU A 372 21.69 17.31 -6.20
N VAL A 373 20.42 17.53 -6.51
CA VAL A 373 19.36 16.50 -6.58
C VAL A 373 18.69 16.54 -7.92
N SER A 374 18.35 15.37 -8.46
CA SER A 374 17.50 15.25 -9.65
C SER A 374 16.04 15.10 -9.22
N VAL A 375 15.13 15.81 -9.88
CA VAL A 375 13.68 15.70 -9.69
C VAL A 375 13.07 15.18 -10.98
N TYR A 376 12.41 14.02 -10.92
CA TYR A 376 11.66 13.42 -12.01
C TYR A 376 10.17 13.67 -11.83
N ASN A 377 9.51 14.20 -12.85
CA ASN A 377 8.07 14.37 -12.94
C ASN A 377 7.43 13.17 -13.63
N GLU A 378 6.80 12.27 -12.88
CA GLU A 378 6.10 11.07 -13.39
C GLU A 378 4.68 11.39 -13.93
N ASN A 379 4.17 12.63 -13.78
CA ASN A 379 2.92 13.02 -14.41
C ASN A 379 3.02 12.97 -15.93
N PHE A 380 1.91 12.68 -16.61
CA PHE A 380 1.85 12.58 -18.06
C PHE A 380 1.34 13.86 -18.73
N PHE A 381 0.61 14.72 -18.00
CA PHE A 381 -0.10 15.87 -18.60
C PHE A 381 0.19 17.18 -17.89
N ARG A 382 0.80 17.17 -16.71
CA ARG A 382 1.01 18.39 -15.93
C ARG A 382 2.47 18.67 -15.60
N ASN A 383 2.80 19.95 -15.61
CA ASN A 383 4.09 20.47 -15.18
C ASN A 383 4.11 20.61 -13.64
N LEU A 384 5.30 20.69 -13.04
CA LEU A 384 5.47 20.89 -11.59
C LEU A 384 5.40 22.37 -11.15
N SER A 385 5.01 23.29 -11.99
CA SER A 385 5.01 24.72 -11.70
C SER A 385 4.12 25.15 -10.52
N ASN A 386 3.08 24.34 -10.17
CA ASN A 386 2.25 24.57 -8.97
C ASN A 386 2.81 23.93 -7.70
N TYR A 387 4.03 23.41 -7.73
CA TYR A 387 4.66 22.80 -6.54
C TYR A 387 5.88 23.59 -6.12
N ALA A 388 6.21 23.52 -4.83
CA ALA A 388 7.45 23.97 -4.23
C ALA A 388 8.18 22.76 -3.63
N LEU A 389 9.52 22.81 -3.62
CA LEU A 389 10.36 21.83 -2.97
C LEU A 389 10.80 22.41 -1.63
N ALA A 390 10.20 21.94 -0.54
CA ALA A 390 10.67 22.20 0.81
C ALA A 390 11.71 21.16 1.19
N TRP A 391 12.76 21.55 1.89
CA TRP A 391 13.82 20.64 2.30
C TRP A 391 14.24 20.88 3.74
N SER A 392 14.71 19.82 4.40
CA SER A 392 15.38 19.92 5.69
C SER A 392 16.56 18.94 5.79
N LEU A 393 17.64 19.39 6.43
CA LEU A 393 18.81 18.59 6.71
C LEU A 393 18.71 18.03 8.14
N ILE A 394 18.73 16.71 8.24
CA ILE A 394 18.57 15.98 9.49
C ILE A 394 19.93 15.39 9.89
N GLU A 395 20.49 15.83 10.99
CA GLU A 395 21.76 15.33 11.55
C GLU A 395 21.50 14.49 12.79
N ASP A 396 21.88 13.22 12.76
CA ASP A 396 21.69 12.26 13.87
C ASP A 396 20.25 12.32 14.46
N GLY A 397 19.23 12.55 13.59
CA GLY A 397 17.81 12.62 13.94
C GLY A 397 17.27 14.01 14.29
N VAL A 398 18.08 15.06 14.22
CA VAL A 398 17.69 16.44 14.54
C VAL A 398 17.75 17.30 13.29
N GLU A 399 16.71 18.09 13.03
CA GLU A 399 16.71 19.10 11.96
C GLU A 399 17.66 20.24 12.32
N THR A 400 18.60 20.55 11.42
CA THR A 400 19.62 21.58 11.64
C THR A 400 19.58 22.69 10.63
N GLN A 401 19.11 22.42 9.43
CA GLN A 401 18.97 23.40 8.35
C GLN A 401 17.68 23.09 7.58
N ASN A 402 17.02 24.12 7.05
CA ASN A 402 15.85 23.97 6.18
C ASN A 402 15.73 25.11 5.19
N GLY A 403 14.85 24.94 4.21
CA GLY A 403 14.54 25.96 3.23
C GLY A 403 13.53 25.50 2.19
N THR A 404 13.29 26.36 1.22
CA THR A 404 12.32 26.09 0.15
C THR A 404 12.82 26.61 -1.19
N ILE A 405 12.71 25.79 -2.23
CA ILE A 405 12.82 26.20 -3.63
C ILE A 405 11.39 26.37 -4.16
N ALA A 406 10.99 27.63 -4.35
CA ALA A 406 9.60 27.95 -4.71
C ALA A 406 9.24 27.57 -6.16
N ASP A 407 10.21 27.64 -7.06
CA ASP A 407 9.97 27.44 -8.49
C ASP A 407 10.65 26.17 -8.99
N ILE A 408 9.84 25.11 -9.09
CA ILE A 408 10.22 23.85 -9.71
C ILE A 408 9.46 23.69 -11.03
N ASP A 409 10.10 24.09 -12.12
CA ASP A 409 9.54 23.94 -13.47
C ASP A 409 10.14 22.69 -14.11
N VAL A 410 9.39 21.59 -14.05
CA VAL A 410 9.74 20.30 -14.65
C VAL A 410 8.56 19.82 -15.48
N ALA A 411 8.73 19.74 -16.79
CA ALA A 411 7.68 19.26 -17.68
C ALA A 411 7.32 17.79 -17.41
N ALA A 412 6.13 17.40 -17.85
CA ALA A 412 5.66 16.01 -17.73
C ALA A 412 6.69 15.03 -18.31
N GLN A 413 6.95 13.94 -17.61
CA GLN A 413 7.89 12.86 -18.00
C GLN A 413 9.35 13.33 -18.16
N GLN A 414 9.72 14.48 -17.57
CA GLN A 414 11.07 15.01 -17.64
C GLN A 414 11.77 14.99 -16.27
N THR A 415 13.10 15.07 -16.34
CA THR A 415 13.96 15.19 -15.16
C THR A 415 14.74 16.49 -15.21
N LYS A 416 14.87 17.17 -14.07
CA LYS A 416 15.68 18.39 -13.95
C LYS A 416 16.45 18.36 -12.63
N ASN A 417 17.69 18.87 -12.65
CA ASN A 417 18.51 18.99 -11.45
C ASN A 417 18.26 20.34 -10.76
N PHE A 418 18.30 20.27 -9.43
CA PHE A 418 18.19 21.43 -8.53
C PHE A 418 19.34 21.38 -7.52
N THR A 419 19.83 22.55 -7.13
CA THR A 419 20.83 22.67 -6.06
C THR A 419 20.13 23.06 -4.76
N ILE A 420 20.23 22.21 -3.76
CA ILE A 420 19.74 22.47 -2.40
C ILE A 420 20.83 23.23 -1.65
N PRO A 421 20.55 24.44 -1.15
CA PRO A 421 21.59 25.32 -0.59
C PRO A 421 21.90 25.03 0.90
N TYR A 422 22.11 23.76 1.25
CA TYR A 422 22.57 23.43 2.59
C TYR A 422 24.10 23.65 2.71
N ASP A 423 24.55 23.89 3.93
CA ASP A 423 25.97 24.20 4.25
C ASP A 423 26.58 23.04 5.03
N LEU A 424 27.38 22.21 4.34
CA LEU A 424 28.08 21.07 4.96
C LEU A 424 29.19 21.49 5.93
N SER A 425 29.70 22.73 5.89
CA SER A 425 30.69 23.21 6.83
C SER A 425 30.15 23.30 8.26
N LYS A 426 28.85 23.43 8.41
CA LYS A 426 28.13 23.48 9.69
C LYS A 426 27.75 22.10 10.23
N VAL A 427 27.87 21.06 9.40
CA VAL A 427 27.46 19.70 9.73
C VAL A 427 28.43 19.04 10.68
N LYS A 428 27.95 18.65 11.86
CA LYS A 428 28.71 17.95 12.90
C LYS A 428 28.30 16.48 13.05
N GLY A 429 27.09 16.14 12.58
CA GLY A 429 26.49 14.82 12.66
C GLY A 429 27.31 13.74 11.94
N LYS A 430 27.19 12.52 12.41
CA LYS A 430 27.82 11.34 11.82
C LYS A 430 26.98 10.74 10.71
N GLU A 431 25.66 10.88 10.82
CA GLU A 431 24.68 10.48 9.84
C GLU A 431 23.83 11.70 9.45
N VAL A 432 23.69 11.94 8.16
CA VAL A 432 22.99 13.13 7.65
C VAL A 432 22.08 12.74 6.50
N PHE A 433 20.82 13.08 6.65
CA PHE A 433 19.81 12.91 5.60
C PHE A 433 19.28 14.27 5.14
N LEU A 434 18.93 14.33 3.87
CA LEU A 434 18.16 15.41 3.27
C LEU A 434 16.74 14.92 3.08
N ASN A 435 15.79 15.49 3.83
CA ASN A 435 14.37 15.30 3.59
C ASN A 435 13.90 16.32 2.56
N ILE A 436 13.07 15.89 1.64
CA ILE A 436 12.44 16.70 0.61
C ILE A 436 10.95 16.47 0.62
N ASP A 437 10.17 17.53 0.70
CA ASP A 437 8.71 17.53 0.53
C ASP A 437 8.34 18.33 -0.72
N PHE A 438 7.50 17.77 -1.57
CA PHE A 438 6.87 18.51 -2.65
C PHE A 438 5.50 18.97 -2.21
N ARG A 439 5.29 20.30 -2.14
CA ARG A 439 4.11 20.94 -1.58
C ARG A 439 3.37 21.77 -2.61
N LEU A 440 2.03 21.71 -2.61
CA LEU A 440 1.21 22.57 -3.44
C LEU A 440 1.42 24.05 -3.06
N LYS A 441 1.69 24.91 -4.05
CA LYS A 441 1.76 26.37 -3.85
C LYS A 441 0.37 27.00 -3.75
N LYS A 442 -0.55 26.56 -4.58
CA LYS A 442 -1.94 27.02 -4.60
C LYS A 442 -2.86 25.82 -4.39
N ALA A 443 -3.96 26.05 -3.70
CA ALA A 443 -4.99 25.03 -3.56
C ALA A 443 -5.50 24.56 -4.91
N GLU A 444 -5.82 23.26 -4.98
CA GLU A 444 -6.50 22.61 -6.09
C GLU A 444 -7.81 21.99 -5.57
N PRO A 445 -8.74 21.59 -6.43
CA PRO A 445 -9.96 20.95 -5.99
C PRO A 445 -9.68 19.79 -5.03
N LEU A 446 -10.25 19.83 -3.84
CA LEU A 446 -10.09 18.90 -2.72
C LEU A 446 -8.66 18.78 -2.14
N MET A 447 -7.75 19.68 -2.50
CA MET A 447 -6.38 19.71 -2.00
C MET A 447 -6.00 21.13 -1.56
N GLU A 448 -5.43 21.25 -0.37
CA GLU A 448 -5.10 22.55 0.23
C GLU A 448 -3.71 23.06 -0.19
N ALA A 449 -3.51 24.38 -0.21
CA ALA A 449 -2.18 24.94 -0.35
C ALA A 449 -1.27 24.47 0.80
N GLY A 450 -0.03 24.13 0.50
CA GLY A 450 0.92 23.58 1.45
C GLY A 450 0.83 22.07 1.64
N GLN A 451 -0.20 21.40 1.09
CA GLN A 451 -0.32 19.93 1.18
C GLN A 451 0.88 19.25 0.52
N ILE A 452 1.47 18.29 1.23
CA ILE A 452 2.54 17.43 0.72
C ILE A 452 1.91 16.38 -0.22
N VAL A 453 2.42 16.30 -1.45
CA VAL A 453 1.97 15.36 -2.47
C VAL A 453 3.00 14.29 -2.79
N ALA A 454 4.26 14.55 -2.48
CA ALA A 454 5.35 13.59 -2.63
C ALA A 454 6.48 13.97 -1.68
N TYR A 455 7.31 12.98 -1.31
CA TYR A 455 8.46 13.21 -0.44
C TYR A 455 9.60 12.23 -0.73
N ALA A 456 10.79 12.59 -0.29
CA ALA A 456 11.97 11.74 -0.34
C ALA A 456 12.89 11.99 0.85
N GLN A 457 13.57 10.97 1.31
CA GLN A 457 14.71 11.07 2.23
C GLN A 457 15.96 10.57 1.52
N LEU A 458 16.96 11.44 1.37
CA LEU A 458 18.17 11.17 0.61
C LEU A 458 19.39 11.19 1.54
N ALA A 459 20.25 10.19 1.44
CA ALA A 459 21.47 10.16 2.22
C ALA A 459 22.45 11.22 1.72
N VAL A 460 22.92 12.07 2.63
CA VAL A 460 24.01 13.06 2.40
C VAL A 460 25.31 12.52 2.97
N LYS A 461 25.27 11.95 4.18
CA LYS A 461 26.39 11.30 4.83
C LYS A 461 25.88 10.06 5.54
N GLU A 462 26.24 8.90 5.05
CA GLU A 462 25.87 7.65 5.70
C GLU A 462 26.90 7.27 6.74
N LYS A 463 26.44 6.91 7.92
CA LYS A 463 27.22 6.20 8.89
C LYS A 463 27.36 4.75 8.40
N LYS A 464 28.51 4.38 7.89
CA LYS A 464 28.82 2.98 7.52
C LYS A 464 28.83 2.09 8.75
N CYS A 465 27.69 1.77 9.33
CA CYS A 465 27.68 1.12 10.62
C CYS A 465 26.47 0.22 10.94
N TYR A 466 26.16 -0.73 10.06
CA TYR A 466 25.30 -1.84 10.52
C TYR A 466 26.06 -3.16 10.74
N GLY A 467 27.27 -3.31 10.17
CA GLY A 467 28.14 -4.47 10.41
C GLY A 467 29.27 -4.24 11.39
N HIS A 468 29.62 -2.98 11.71
CA HIS A 468 30.81 -2.62 12.47
C HIS A 468 30.54 -1.94 13.82
N CYS A 469 29.32 -2.00 14.37
CA CYS A 469 29.05 -1.46 15.70
C CYS A 469 29.96 -2.07 16.77
N ALA A 470 30.26 -3.36 16.69
CA ALA A 470 31.17 -4.01 17.60
C ALA A 470 32.62 -3.55 17.44
N GLU A 471 33.11 -3.33 16.22
CA GLU A 471 34.45 -2.79 15.97
C GLU A 471 34.59 -1.33 16.41
N ASN A 472 33.54 -0.53 16.21
CA ASN A 472 33.52 0.87 16.66
C ASN A 472 33.34 0.97 18.19
N MET A 473 32.56 0.08 18.79
CA MET A 473 32.48 -0.06 20.23
C MET A 473 33.79 -0.59 20.82
N ALA A 474 34.45 -1.52 20.16
CA ALA A 474 35.79 -1.97 20.53
C ALA A 474 36.84 -0.86 20.40
N LYS A 475 36.73 0.00 19.37
CA LYS A 475 37.59 1.19 19.21
C LYS A 475 37.28 2.29 20.23
N ALA A 476 36.05 2.44 20.66
CA ALA A 476 35.65 3.35 21.76
C ALA A 476 36.16 2.89 23.13
N GLN A 477 36.66 1.67 23.24
CA GLN A 477 37.36 1.16 24.43
C GLN A 477 38.79 1.70 24.63
N ASN A 478 39.26 2.61 23.80
CA ASN A 478 40.65 3.18 23.92
C ASN A 478 40.83 4.10 25.13
N GLY A 479 39.92 4.12 26.09
CA GLY A 479 40.02 4.78 27.36
C GLY A 479 40.73 3.95 28.44
N LYS A 480 40.69 4.43 29.70
CA LYS A 480 41.23 3.72 30.88
C LYS A 480 40.60 2.32 30.96
N LYS A 481 41.41 1.26 30.91
CA LYS A 481 40.91 -0.13 30.98
C LYS A 481 40.19 -0.38 32.29
N VAL A 482 38.89 -0.72 32.16
CA VAL A 482 38.07 -1.15 33.30
C VAL A 482 38.29 -2.63 33.53
N LYS A 483 38.74 -3.00 34.74
CA LYS A 483 38.91 -4.40 35.09
C LYS A 483 37.56 -5.07 35.28
N ALA A 484 37.31 -6.12 34.50
CA ALA A 484 36.19 -7.01 34.73
C ALA A 484 36.59 -8.19 35.61
N LYS A 485 35.75 -8.55 36.57
CA LYS A 485 35.85 -9.78 37.35
C LYS A 485 34.95 -10.81 36.65
N LEU A 486 35.57 -11.86 36.15
CA LEU A 486 34.90 -13.03 35.60
C LEU A 486 34.90 -14.12 36.68
N ILE A 487 33.70 -14.62 36.99
CA ILE A 487 33.48 -15.80 37.83
C ILE A 487 32.94 -16.91 36.95
N ASP A 488 33.83 -17.78 36.52
CA ASP A 488 33.50 -18.97 35.73
C ASP A 488 34.04 -20.19 36.52
N LYS A 489 33.22 -20.72 37.44
CA LYS A 489 33.59 -21.85 38.30
C LYS A 489 32.69 -23.02 38.05
N LYS A 490 33.25 -24.23 37.83
CA LYS A 490 32.51 -25.49 37.74
C LYS A 490 31.67 -25.69 39.01
N GLY A 491 30.39 -26.01 38.84
CA GLY A 491 29.43 -26.20 39.95
C GLY A 491 28.70 -24.92 40.38
N LYS A 492 29.00 -23.75 39.82
CA LYS A 492 28.16 -22.55 39.96
C LYS A 492 27.07 -22.53 38.90
N GLN A 493 25.86 -22.08 39.27
CA GLN A 493 24.73 -22.01 38.38
C GLN A 493 24.93 -20.99 37.27
N ASP A 494 25.63 -19.88 37.56
CA ASP A 494 25.81 -18.78 36.61
C ASP A 494 27.30 -18.51 36.33
N ILE A 495 27.57 -18.09 35.09
CA ILE A 495 28.79 -17.40 34.70
C ILE A 495 28.52 -15.91 34.94
N THR A 496 29.36 -15.28 35.75
CA THR A 496 29.15 -13.88 36.16
C THR A 496 30.29 -12.99 35.68
N VAL A 497 29.93 -11.89 35.02
CA VAL A 497 30.88 -10.82 34.68
C VAL A 497 30.45 -9.55 35.42
N THR A 498 31.40 -8.97 36.21
CA THR A 498 31.14 -7.77 37.00
C THR A 498 32.20 -6.71 36.73
N THR A 499 31.76 -5.48 36.54
CA THR A 499 32.57 -4.26 36.52
C THR A 499 32.02 -3.27 37.55
N PRO A 500 32.59 -2.09 37.80
CA PRO A 500 31.99 -1.10 38.68
C PRO A 500 30.58 -0.71 38.31
N ASP A 501 30.26 -0.66 37.00
CA ASP A 501 28.96 -0.20 36.52
C ASP A 501 28.06 -1.33 35.99
N LEU A 502 28.60 -2.54 35.73
CA LEU A 502 27.87 -3.60 35.01
C LEU A 502 27.95 -4.94 35.75
N THR A 503 26.80 -5.63 35.85
CA THR A 503 26.75 -7.05 36.19
C THR A 503 25.93 -7.79 35.13
N VAL A 504 26.53 -8.84 34.56
CA VAL A 504 25.86 -9.77 33.63
C VAL A 504 26.03 -11.18 34.19
N LYS A 505 24.93 -11.94 34.25
CA LYS A 505 24.95 -13.36 34.55
C LYS A 505 24.36 -14.15 33.41
N VAL A 506 25.00 -15.22 33.01
CA VAL A 506 24.49 -16.19 32.04
C VAL A 506 24.30 -17.52 32.78
N ASN A 507 23.08 -18.04 32.75
CA ASN A 507 22.77 -19.28 33.41
C ASN A 507 23.31 -20.49 32.63
N ARG A 508 24.05 -21.37 33.28
CA ARG A 508 24.72 -22.51 32.64
C ARG A 508 23.76 -23.61 32.17
N THR A 509 22.58 -23.67 32.76
CA THR A 509 21.58 -24.70 32.40
C THR A 509 20.76 -24.26 31.17
N THR A 510 20.55 -22.95 31.04
CA THR A 510 19.73 -22.42 29.93
C THR A 510 20.55 -21.75 28.84
N GLY A 511 21.81 -21.35 29.12
CA GLY A 511 22.65 -20.55 28.18
C GLY A 511 22.16 -19.10 28.01
N LEU A 512 21.11 -18.71 28.75
CA LEU A 512 20.49 -17.39 28.61
C LEU A 512 20.92 -16.45 29.76
N ILE A 513 20.78 -15.15 29.51
CA ILE A 513 21.06 -14.11 30.51
C ILE A 513 20.01 -14.20 31.62
N SER A 514 20.47 -14.33 32.87
CA SER A 514 19.65 -14.33 34.08
C SER A 514 19.72 -13.02 34.89
N GLU A 515 20.75 -12.19 34.64
CA GLU A 515 20.86 -10.86 35.23
C GLU A 515 21.59 -9.90 34.26
N TYR A 516 21.04 -8.72 34.09
CA TYR A 516 21.67 -7.61 33.38
C TYR A 516 21.39 -6.32 34.15
N THR A 517 22.39 -5.90 34.92
CA THR A 517 22.31 -4.72 35.79
C THR A 517 23.32 -3.69 35.34
N TYR A 518 22.92 -2.45 35.15
CA TYR A 518 23.80 -1.34 34.80
C TYR A 518 23.61 -0.19 35.79
N ARG A 519 24.72 0.24 36.44
CA ARG A 519 24.75 1.26 37.48
C ARG A 519 23.69 1.05 38.58
N GLY A 520 23.57 -0.21 39.01
CA GLY A 520 22.64 -0.62 40.08
C GLY A 520 21.17 -0.77 39.66
N LYS A 521 20.83 -0.48 38.39
CA LYS A 521 19.48 -0.65 37.86
C LYS A 521 19.41 -1.93 37.04
N SER A 522 18.45 -2.82 37.36
CA SER A 522 18.16 -3.99 36.51
C SER A 522 17.54 -3.55 35.18
N LEU A 523 18.05 -4.13 34.08
CA LEU A 523 17.52 -3.96 32.74
C LEU A 523 16.57 -5.12 32.36
N LEU A 524 16.43 -6.13 33.22
CA LEU A 524 15.47 -7.22 33.05
C LEU A 524 14.37 -7.12 34.09
N GLY A 525 13.13 -7.38 33.68
CA GLY A 525 12.01 -7.56 34.59
C GLY A 525 12.20 -8.77 35.48
N GLU A 526 11.40 -8.93 36.54
CA GLU A 526 11.46 -10.04 37.44
C GLU A 526 11.29 -11.37 36.72
N GLY A 527 12.26 -12.29 36.88
CA GLY A 527 12.31 -13.56 36.12
C GLY A 527 12.51 -13.41 34.62
N GLY A 528 12.78 -12.19 34.13
CA GLY A 528 12.99 -11.90 32.71
C GLY A 528 14.32 -12.38 32.21
N THR A 529 14.40 -12.60 30.91
CA THR A 529 15.62 -12.96 30.19
C THR A 529 15.65 -12.34 28.81
N LEU A 530 16.80 -12.42 28.16
CA LEU A 530 16.96 -12.16 26.74
C LEU A 530 16.98 -13.49 26.00
N LYS A 531 15.96 -13.78 25.17
CA LYS A 531 15.81 -15.09 24.52
C LYS A 531 15.54 -14.97 23.01
N PRO A 532 15.96 -15.97 22.22
CA PRO A 532 15.62 -16.06 20.79
C PRO A 532 14.12 -16.05 20.56
N ASN A 533 13.71 -15.44 19.47
CA ASN A 533 12.33 -15.42 19.03
C ASN A 533 12.25 -15.56 17.52
N PHE A 534 11.52 -16.58 17.08
CA PHE A 534 11.31 -16.94 15.69
C PHE A 534 9.87 -16.72 15.24
N TRP A 535 9.01 -16.22 16.13
CA TRP A 535 7.58 -16.10 15.91
C TRP A 535 7.09 -14.65 16.04
N ARG A 536 6.09 -14.31 15.26
CA ARG A 536 5.27 -13.12 15.43
C ARG A 536 3.80 -13.49 15.39
N ALA A 537 2.92 -12.59 15.80
CA ALA A 537 1.49 -12.74 15.57
C ALA A 537 1.25 -12.87 14.06
N PRO A 538 0.56 -13.92 13.60
CA PRO A 538 0.16 -14.04 12.20
C PRO A 538 -0.77 -12.90 11.81
N THR A 539 -0.66 -12.47 10.55
CA THR A 539 -1.64 -11.56 9.94
C THR A 539 -2.80 -12.35 9.36
N ASP A 540 -3.86 -11.68 8.93
CA ASP A 540 -5.01 -12.34 8.30
C ASP A 540 -4.59 -13.10 7.02
N ASN A 541 -3.72 -12.52 6.20
CA ASN A 541 -3.17 -13.22 5.04
C ASN A 541 -2.30 -14.44 5.41
N ASP A 542 -1.57 -14.40 6.53
CA ASP A 542 -0.86 -15.58 7.03
C ASP A 542 -1.84 -16.69 7.39
N PHE A 543 -2.98 -16.36 8.04
CA PHE A 543 -4.03 -17.33 8.36
C PHE A 543 -4.65 -17.91 7.09
N GLY A 544 -4.97 -17.09 6.11
CA GLY A 544 -5.50 -17.52 4.82
C GLY A 544 -4.57 -18.47 4.08
N ALA A 545 -3.26 -18.19 4.11
CA ALA A 545 -2.22 -19.05 3.53
C ALA A 545 -1.84 -20.27 4.41
N GLY A 546 -2.41 -20.40 5.59
CA GLY A 546 -2.14 -21.51 6.53
C GLY A 546 -0.74 -21.45 7.14
N LEU A 547 -0.06 -20.29 7.12
CA LEU A 547 1.33 -20.16 7.57
C LEU A 547 1.46 -20.41 9.08
N GLN A 548 0.47 -20.07 9.88
CA GLN A 548 0.43 -20.35 11.32
C GLN A 548 0.52 -21.85 11.62
N LYS A 549 0.07 -22.71 10.70
CA LYS A 549 0.23 -24.17 10.79
C LYS A 549 1.57 -24.61 10.21
N LYS A 550 1.90 -24.14 9.02
CA LYS A 550 3.13 -24.49 8.31
C LYS A 550 4.40 -24.12 9.09
N PHE A 551 4.38 -22.99 9.81
CA PHE A 551 5.53 -22.45 10.55
C PHE A 551 5.45 -22.72 12.05
N GLN A 552 4.51 -23.55 12.50
CA GLN A 552 4.22 -23.76 13.93
C GLN A 552 5.43 -24.22 14.75
N VAL A 553 6.35 -24.96 14.15
CA VAL A 553 7.60 -25.40 14.78
C VAL A 553 8.40 -24.22 15.37
N TRP A 554 8.31 -23.03 14.74
CA TRP A 554 9.01 -21.84 15.17
C TRP A 554 8.34 -21.06 16.30
N LYS A 555 7.13 -21.44 16.72
CA LYS A 555 6.42 -20.75 17.81
C LYS A 555 7.09 -20.99 19.15
N ASN A 556 7.48 -22.22 19.43
CA ASN A 556 8.20 -22.63 20.63
C ASN A 556 9.15 -23.78 20.28
N PRO A 557 10.22 -23.54 19.50
CA PRO A 557 11.12 -24.61 19.08
C PRO A 557 11.86 -25.19 20.28
N VAL A 558 12.10 -26.50 20.24
CA VAL A 558 12.94 -27.17 21.23
C VAL A 558 14.40 -26.72 21.04
N MET A 559 15.00 -26.21 22.09
CA MET A 559 16.38 -25.74 22.15
C MET A 559 17.13 -26.50 23.24
N ASN A 560 17.92 -27.50 22.87
CA ASN A 560 18.73 -28.30 23.79
C ASN A 560 20.11 -27.67 23.93
N LEU A 561 20.43 -27.12 25.09
CA LEU A 561 21.76 -26.55 25.32
C LEU A 561 22.83 -27.63 25.24
N LYS A 562 23.75 -27.51 24.29
CA LYS A 562 24.92 -28.38 24.12
C LYS A 562 26.08 -27.96 25.05
N GLY A 563 26.23 -26.67 25.24
CA GLY A 563 27.30 -26.14 26.09
C GLY A 563 27.36 -24.61 26.13
N VAL A 564 28.13 -24.11 27.08
CA VAL A 564 28.44 -22.69 27.19
C VAL A 564 29.98 -22.54 27.27
N ALA A 565 30.55 -21.85 26.30
CA ALA A 565 31.97 -21.54 26.23
C ALA A 565 32.23 -20.09 26.71
N VAL A 566 33.37 -19.85 27.31
CA VAL A 566 33.77 -18.53 27.78
C VAL A 566 35.17 -18.20 27.24
N GLU A 567 35.29 -17.08 26.54
CA GLU A 567 36.54 -16.58 26.02
C GLU A 567 36.82 -15.18 26.55
N LYS A 568 38.08 -14.91 26.89
CA LYS A 568 38.55 -13.62 27.36
C LYS A 568 39.68 -13.10 26.49
N ASP A 569 39.41 -12.04 25.73
CA ASP A 569 40.42 -11.30 25.01
C ASP A 569 41.03 -10.20 25.91
N LYS A 570 42.27 -10.42 26.36
CA LYS A 570 42.99 -9.46 27.20
C LYS A 570 43.42 -8.22 26.43
N LYS A 571 43.64 -8.34 25.09
CA LYS A 571 44.09 -7.23 24.24
C LYS A 571 42.94 -6.30 23.95
N ALA A 572 41.82 -6.83 23.52
CA ALA A 572 40.59 -6.09 23.28
C ALA A 572 39.84 -5.71 24.58
N ASN A 573 40.17 -6.32 25.72
CA ASN A 573 39.47 -6.21 27.00
C ASN A 573 37.96 -6.57 26.84
N THR A 574 37.71 -7.71 26.21
CA THR A 574 36.34 -8.24 26.04
C THR A 574 36.19 -9.60 26.67
N ILE A 575 34.96 -9.98 26.98
CA ILE A 575 34.57 -11.30 27.44
C ILE A 575 33.43 -11.75 26.56
N SER A 576 33.61 -12.88 25.85
CA SER A 576 32.56 -13.56 25.09
C SER A 576 32.06 -14.74 25.90
N ILE A 577 30.75 -14.90 25.94
CA ILE A 577 30.06 -16.06 26.49
C ILE A 577 29.15 -16.60 25.35
N CYS A 578 29.53 -17.74 24.81
CA CYS A 578 28.85 -18.37 23.69
C CYS A 578 28.05 -19.59 24.17
N ALA A 579 26.76 -19.62 23.90
CA ALA A 579 25.87 -20.73 24.17
C ALA A 579 25.43 -21.37 22.87
N THR A 580 25.66 -22.69 22.73
CA THR A 580 25.32 -23.47 21.55
C THR A 580 24.14 -24.40 21.85
N TYR A 581 23.13 -24.40 21.00
CA TYR A 581 21.91 -25.21 21.16
C TYR A 581 21.68 -26.10 19.94
N GLU A 582 21.35 -27.34 20.19
CA GLU A 582 20.76 -28.22 19.19
C GLU A 582 19.26 -27.95 19.10
N MET A 583 18.75 -27.80 17.88
CA MET A 583 17.33 -27.63 17.57
C MET A 583 16.83 -28.80 16.74
N PRO A 584 16.48 -29.94 17.39
CA PRO A 584 16.24 -31.21 16.70
C PRO A 584 15.02 -31.19 15.76
N GLU A 585 13.97 -30.44 16.11
CA GLU A 585 12.75 -30.35 15.29
C GLU A 585 13.00 -29.67 13.94
N VAL A 586 14.03 -28.85 13.84
CA VAL A 586 14.40 -28.10 12.63
C VAL A 586 15.77 -28.54 12.09
N LYS A 587 16.36 -29.61 12.65
CA LYS A 587 17.66 -30.15 12.29
C LYS A 587 18.72 -29.05 12.14
N GLY A 588 18.81 -28.20 13.12
CA GLY A 588 19.72 -27.05 13.10
C GLY A 588 20.44 -26.84 14.43
N GLU A 589 21.40 -25.95 14.38
CA GLU A 589 22.16 -25.47 15.54
C GLU A 589 21.96 -23.95 15.67
N LEU A 590 21.72 -23.48 16.87
CA LEU A 590 21.65 -22.06 17.19
C LEU A 590 22.78 -21.70 18.11
N GLU A 591 23.56 -20.69 17.73
CA GLU A 591 24.59 -20.09 18.56
C GLU A 591 24.16 -18.69 19.03
N ILE A 592 24.38 -18.41 20.31
CA ILE A 592 24.15 -17.09 20.90
C ILE A 592 25.45 -16.65 21.56
N ASP A 593 26.02 -15.56 21.06
CA ASP A 593 27.24 -14.95 21.62
C ASP A 593 26.90 -13.63 22.33
N TYR A 594 27.29 -13.55 23.61
CA TYR A 594 27.22 -12.37 24.46
C TYR A 594 28.63 -11.75 24.61
N LEU A 595 28.97 -10.82 23.71
CA LEU A 595 30.26 -10.12 23.78
C LEU A 595 30.16 -8.91 24.72
N ILE A 596 30.72 -9.04 25.91
CA ILE A 596 30.71 -8.02 26.95
C ILE A 596 31.95 -7.13 26.80
N MET A 597 31.72 -5.83 26.83
CA MET A 597 32.75 -4.78 26.67
C MET A 597 32.88 -3.97 27.97
N PRO A 598 33.79 -4.36 28.89
CA PRO A 598 33.88 -3.77 30.23
C PRO A 598 34.11 -2.26 30.27
N ASN A 599 34.87 -1.71 29.32
CA ASN A 599 35.24 -0.28 29.33
C ASN A 599 34.01 0.64 29.05
N THR A 600 33.02 0.14 28.31
CA THR A 600 31.84 0.92 27.92
C THR A 600 30.57 0.49 28.68
N GLY A 601 30.61 -0.67 29.33
CA GLY A 601 29.44 -1.29 29.91
C GLY A 601 28.43 -1.81 28.85
N ALA A 602 28.83 -1.84 27.58
CA ALA A 602 28.00 -2.35 26.50
C ALA A 602 28.14 -3.87 26.35
N MET A 603 27.07 -4.48 25.82
CA MET A 603 27.09 -5.89 25.44
C MET A 603 26.52 -5.99 23.99
N LYS A 604 27.27 -6.69 23.14
CA LYS A 604 26.74 -7.10 21.82
C LYS A 604 26.16 -8.50 21.96
N VAL A 605 24.95 -8.71 21.48
CA VAL A 605 24.35 -10.04 21.36
C VAL A 605 24.25 -10.39 19.89
N SER A 606 24.85 -11.52 19.51
CA SER A 606 24.75 -12.09 18.18
C SER A 606 24.01 -13.42 18.29
N GLN A 607 23.22 -13.74 17.30
CA GLN A 607 22.65 -15.09 17.13
C GLN A 607 22.85 -15.56 15.70
N GLU A 608 23.23 -16.80 15.54
CA GLU A 608 23.43 -17.45 14.27
C GLU A 608 22.70 -18.79 14.29
N PHE A 609 21.94 -19.05 13.23
CA PHE A 609 21.21 -20.31 13.07
C PHE A 609 21.71 -20.98 11.79
N ASP A 610 22.17 -22.19 11.94
CA ASP A 610 22.61 -23.04 10.84
C ASP A 610 21.72 -24.30 10.77
N ALA A 611 21.08 -24.50 9.62
CA ALA A 611 20.27 -25.68 9.36
C ALA A 611 21.00 -26.66 8.45
N SER A 612 20.87 -27.95 8.73
CA SER A 612 21.46 -28.96 7.85
C SER A 612 20.78 -28.96 6.48
N ASP A 613 21.51 -29.31 5.41
CA ASP A 613 21.04 -29.31 4.02
C ASP A 613 19.82 -30.22 3.80
N ASP A 614 19.62 -31.24 4.64
CA ASP A 614 18.47 -32.15 4.61
C ASP A 614 17.30 -31.67 5.48
N ALA A 615 17.43 -30.53 6.11
CA ALA A 615 16.37 -29.92 6.92
C ALA A 615 15.24 -29.43 6.03
N LYS A 616 14.07 -30.07 6.08
CA LYS A 616 12.85 -29.62 5.40
C LYS A 616 12.15 -28.56 6.27
N VAL A 617 12.83 -27.47 6.52
CA VAL A 617 12.30 -26.41 7.36
C VAL A 617 11.64 -25.35 6.50
N SER A 618 10.50 -24.83 6.97
CA SER A 618 9.84 -23.69 6.39
C SER A 618 10.62 -22.39 6.67
N ASP A 619 10.31 -21.34 5.91
CA ASP A 619 10.74 -20.00 6.24
C ASP A 619 10.32 -19.60 7.66
N LEU A 620 11.01 -18.59 8.22
CA LEU A 620 10.75 -18.02 9.53
C LEU A 620 9.81 -16.82 9.42
N PHE A 621 8.85 -16.68 10.35
CA PHE A 621 8.14 -15.41 10.50
C PHE A 621 9.06 -14.30 10.97
N ARG A 622 10.09 -14.64 11.75
CA ARG A 622 10.94 -13.67 12.42
C ARG A 622 12.23 -14.32 12.91
N PHE A 623 13.32 -13.57 12.91
CA PHE A 623 14.59 -13.96 13.52
C PHE A 623 15.10 -12.80 14.37
N ARG A 624 14.86 -12.83 15.69
CA ARG A 624 15.25 -11.75 16.63
C ARG A 624 15.31 -12.25 18.07
N MET A 625 15.63 -11.33 19.00
CA MET A 625 15.63 -11.55 20.43
C MET A 625 14.42 -10.89 21.09
N LEU A 626 13.88 -11.52 22.14
CA LEU A 626 12.91 -10.92 23.06
C LEU A 626 13.60 -10.58 24.37
N MET A 627 13.37 -9.37 24.88
CA MET A 627 13.84 -8.92 26.18
C MET A 627 12.64 -8.45 27.01
N GLN A 628 12.47 -9.02 28.20
CA GLN A 628 11.49 -8.54 29.18
C GLN A 628 12.12 -7.43 30.00
N LEU A 629 11.59 -6.22 29.86
CA LEU A 629 12.02 -5.04 30.62
C LEU A 629 11.22 -4.91 31.92
N PRO A 630 11.76 -4.20 32.96
CA PRO A 630 10.98 -3.77 34.10
C PRO A 630 9.75 -2.95 33.70
N TYR A 631 8.66 -3.09 34.44
CA TYR A 631 7.38 -2.44 34.11
C TYR A 631 7.44 -0.90 34.06
N ASP A 632 8.36 -0.30 34.84
CA ASP A 632 8.59 1.15 34.87
C ASP A 632 9.37 1.68 33.66
N MET A 633 9.84 0.80 32.76
CA MET A 633 10.46 1.14 31.48
C MET A 633 9.39 1.15 30.36
N ASP A 634 8.39 2.01 30.48
CA ASP A 634 7.24 2.12 29.59
C ASP A 634 7.45 3.07 28.40
N LYS A 635 8.56 3.79 28.38
CA LYS A 635 8.92 4.73 27.30
C LYS A 635 10.11 4.21 26.52
N SER A 636 9.97 4.19 25.19
CA SER A 636 11.07 3.87 24.29
C SER A 636 11.33 5.03 23.33
N GLN A 637 12.60 5.26 23.06
CA GLN A 637 13.07 6.14 21.99
C GLN A 637 13.99 5.35 21.10
N TYR A 638 13.74 5.37 19.81
CA TYR A 638 14.61 4.73 18.84
C TYR A 638 15.03 5.72 17.75
N TYR A 639 16.19 5.47 17.17
CA TYR A 639 16.70 6.15 16.00
C TYR A 639 17.08 5.11 14.95
N GLY A 640 16.48 5.21 13.78
CA GLY A 640 16.68 4.24 12.71
C GLY A 640 15.72 4.49 11.55
N ARG A 641 15.69 3.55 10.62
CA ARG A 641 14.68 3.58 9.56
C ARG A 641 13.31 3.38 10.17
N GLU A 642 12.34 4.16 9.69
CA GLU A 642 10.96 3.95 10.08
C GLU A 642 10.50 2.55 9.64
N ILE A 643 9.68 1.92 10.46
CA ILE A 643 9.15 0.59 10.17
C ILE A 643 8.08 0.75 9.09
N GLY A 644 8.51 0.73 7.84
CA GLY A 644 7.64 0.54 6.69
C GLY A 644 7.42 -0.95 6.46
N ARG A 645 6.23 -1.35 6.06
CA ARG A 645 5.92 -2.76 5.80
C ARG A 645 6.66 -3.33 4.60
N ALA A 646 7.06 -2.48 3.67
CA ALA A 646 7.66 -2.89 2.41
C ALA A 646 9.18 -2.92 2.40
N HIS A 647 9.85 -2.46 3.44
CA HIS A 647 11.30 -2.15 3.34
C HIS A 647 12.11 -2.64 4.52
N VAL A 648 11.62 -3.60 5.21
CA VAL A 648 12.39 -4.25 6.28
C VAL A 648 13.31 -5.30 5.68
#